data_2c39cd51c48abf0cdd7c78e8a575c152
#
_entry.id   2c39cd51c48abf0cdd7c78e8a575c152
#
_cell.length_a   1.000
_cell.length_b   1.000
_cell.length_c   1.000
_cell.angle_alpha   90.00
_cell.angle_beta   90.00
_cell.angle_gamma   90.00
#
_symmetry.space_group_name_H-M   'P 1'
#
loop_
_entity.id
_entity.type
_entity.pdbx_description
1 polymer ?
#
loop_
_entity_poly.entity_id
_entity_poly.type
_entity_poly.pdbx_seq_one_letter_code
_entity_poly.pdbx_strand_id
1 'polypeptide(L)'
;MKKTSPGRSGNLMRPFDAKKLGKKTRGDSGFNDYQGPAVNRGMLQAGIANMRTLPVLAFRCVLIAFVLFPFAVRTASAEQVTAGEEQVIAEQPLQDEDATQVYAGVRYIWLGRSQIVVRINASGKLPQELSIRLTAGAKKDRRTFLARWQDEAGTVKEQPVEYGGYEGFRSLDLPVPKELSTPVTLRLLGTGARQGFFSGVAVVARDSAKSTNSSSVEMKVLLLPSAPQGPVDGGFEAAHPEIARLWQESADTEDHLTTDHPEQAFRLAARHGRQAHEMFFRCRKYMEGWLAQADSKTGLIPRNLTASRDVWNPEDAAADNYPFLVLTAFVTNKPLFEGRMLEMLRTETRLTSRLGALPDAWSFSKQGFVRSEPSLAALIFGGSEYVKDGLLPLTEYLGPSPWLERLIAIENAIWEHATLSTPFGPIPSDNVEVNGEQLQVLSRIYWLTGEKRYLEWAERLGDYYLLGSHHPTRDLRELRLRDHGCEIVSGLCELYVATTFAHPEKADAYRAPIHEMCDRILEVGCDARGMMYNVVHPQLGTHDSGICDTWGYNYNGIYSVYLIDKTPRYREAVRRVLSHLRDEVGDHHWGSADEYADSLEGAINLYNREPIPSAAEWIDRKIHDMWKPQRPDGIIEGWHGDGNVARTALMYAFWKTQGLRVEPWREDIRLGAVLQKGQLYVSLTIDRPWTGRLLFDRPRHKHFFHLPLDYPRINQFPEWFTVDEDESLTVENITYRERHKVAAEKAWSGLEVNLLAPGEYQWIVTKQKR
;
A
#
# COMPACT_ATOMS: atom_id res chain seq x y z
N MET A 1 66.98 -14.73 0.90
CA MET A 1 65.64 -15.33 0.97
C MET A 1 64.65 -14.21 1.25
N LYS A 2 63.94 -13.77 0.23
CA LYS A 2 62.99 -12.65 0.28
C LYS A 2 61.64 -13.17 0.73
N LYS A 3 61.07 -12.59 1.80
CA LYS A 3 59.66 -12.80 2.21
C LYS A 3 58.78 -11.83 1.45
N THR A 4 57.87 -12.35 0.67
CA THR A 4 56.77 -11.62 0.03
C THR A 4 55.53 -11.73 0.93
N SER A 5 55.01 -10.59 1.36
CA SER A 5 53.69 -10.46 2.03
C SER A 5 52.56 -10.27 1.00
N PRO A 6 51.39 -10.81 1.22
CA PRO A 6 50.26 -10.59 0.32
C PRO A 6 49.52 -9.27 0.66
N GLY A 7 49.19 -8.52 -0.39
CA GLY A 7 48.52 -7.24 -0.32
C GLY A 7 47.06 -7.36 0.14
N ARG A 8 46.66 -6.46 1.01
CA ARG A 8 45.29 -6.19 1.40
C ARG A 8 44.61 -5.35 0.28
N SER A 9 43.60 -5.92 -0.35
CA SER A 9 42.64 -5.15 -1.15
C SER A 9 41.49 -4.69 -0.22
N GLY A 10 41.66 -3.52 0.37
CA GLY A 10 40.57 -2.81 1.02
C GLY A 10 39.96 -1.80 0.04
N ASN A 11 38.81 -2.09 -0.55
CA ASN A 11 38.03 -1.10 -1.25
C ASN A 11 37.28 -0.24 -0.22
N LEU A 12 37.92 0.84 0.21
CA LEU A 12 37.27 1.96 0.86
C LEU A 12 36.52 2.75 -0.22
N MET A 13 35.20 2.78 -0.19
CA MET A 13 34.41 3.74 -0.95
C MET A 13 34.88 5.16 -0.62
N ARG A 14 35.30 5.90 -1.64
CA ARG A 14 35.62 7.32 -1.53
C ARG A 14 34.33 8.14 -1.45
N PRO A 15 34.30 9.27 -0.75
CA PRO A 15 33.15 10.17 -0.74
C PRO A 15 32.84 10.66 -2.16
N PHE A 16 31.59 10.72 -2.49
CA PHE A 16 31.05 11.17 -3.76
C PHE A 16 31.25 12.70 -3.90
N ASP A 17 31.98 13.13 -4.90
CA ASP A 17 32.23 14.55 -5.19
C ASP A 17 31.20 15.06 -6.20
N ALA A 18 30.15 15.70 -5.69
CA ALA A 18 29.03 16.24 -6.45
C ALA A 18 29.40 17.34 -7.48
N LYS A 19 30.66 17.76 -7.55
CA LYS A 19 31.10 18.88 -8.43
C LYS A 19 31.38 18.51 -9.89
N LYS A 20 31.24 17.26 -10.30
CA LYS A 20 31.62 16.82 -11.65
C LYS A 20 30.49 16.73 -12.69
N LEU A 21 29.24 17.04 -12.34
CA LEU A 21 28.08 16.95 -13.27
C LEU A 21 27.61 18.28 -13.84
N GLY A 22 28.51 19.14 -14.19
CA GLY A 22 28.14 20.41 -14.83
C GLY A 22 29.15 20.90 -15.80
N LYS A 23 29.10 20.48 -17.08
CA LYS A 23 29.48 21.26 -18.29
C LYS A 23 29.57 20.38 -19.55
N LYS A 24 28.54 20.52 -20.43
CA LYS A 24 28.69 20.45 -21.91
C LYS A 24 27.45 21.10 -22.53
N THR A 25 27.57 22.30 -22.92
CA THR A 25 27.67 23.00 -24.18
C THR A 25 26.49 22.94 -25.15
N ARG A 26 25.97 24.14 -25.40
CA ARG A 26 25.00 24.60 -26.41
C ARG A 26 25.31 24.08 -27.81
N GLY A 27 24.26 23.82 -28.56
CA GLY A 27 24.27 23.80 -30.03
C GLY A 27 22.90 24.22 -30.52
N ASP A 28 22.88 25.34 -31.25
CA ASP A 28 21.73 25.96 -31.89
C ASP A 28 21.15 25.10 -33.02
N SER A 29 19.81 25.11 -33.18
CA SER A 29 19.21 25.32 -34.51
C SER A 29 17.67 25.19 -34.49
N GLY A 30 17.01 26.26 -35.01
CA GLY A 30 15.99 26.14 -36.04
C GLY A 30 14.51 26.16 -35.60
N PHE A 31 13.93 27.34 -35.61
CA PHE A 31 12.50 27.62 -35.73
C PHE A 31 11.85 26.90 -36.91
N ASN A 32 10.64 26.39 -36.73
CA ASN A 32 9.59 26.48 -37.75
C ASN A 32 8.19 26.44 -37.16
N ASP A 33 7.41 27.42 -37.60
CA ASP A 33 6.01 27.69 -37.29
C ASP A 33 5.06 26.58 -37.77
N TYR A 34 4.05 26.27 -36.96
CA TYR A 34 2.77 25.78 -37.49
C TYR A 34 1.58 26.37 -36.71
N GLN A 35 0.76 27.13 -37.44
CA GLN A 35 -0.50 27.74 -37.00
C GLN A 35 -1.62 26.67 -36.98
N GLY A 36 -2.42 26.64 -35.91
CA GLY A 36 -3.67 25.87 -35.84
C GLY A 36 -4.90 26.75 -36.05
N PRO A 37 -6.08 26.21 -36.30
CA PRO A 37 -7.27 27.02 -36.49
C PRO A 37 -8.11 27.18 -35.24
N ALA A 38 -8.68 28.40 -35.14
CA ALA A 38 -9.64 28.87 -34.15
C ALA A 38 -11.01 28.18 -34.28
N VAL A 39 -11.68 27.94 -33.16
CA VAL A 39 -13.14 27.63 -33.12
C VAL A 39 -13.85 28.54 -32.13
N ASN A 40 -14.86 29.14 -32.68
CA ASN A 40 -15.82 30.12 -32.27
C ASN A 40 -16.45 30.01 -30.88
N ARG A 41 -16.58 31.19 -30.23
CA ARG A 41 -17.54 31.50 -29.18
C ARG A 41 -18.93 31.75 -29.79
N GLY A 42 -19.95 31.15 -29.20
CA GLY A 42 -21.37 31.48 -29.45
C GLY A 42 -22.18 31.46 -28.16
N MET A 43 -22.67 32.66 -27.80
CA MET A 43 -23.55 32.97 -26.68
C MET A 43 -24.86 32.18 -26.73
N LEU A 44 -25.44 31.93 -25.57
CA LEU A 44 -26.87 32.24 -25.35
C LEU A 44 -27.17 32.37 -23.85
N GLN A 45 -27.62 33.57 -23.49
CA GLN A 45 -28.32 33.92 -22.23
C GLN A 45 -29.79 33.59 -22.32
N ALA A 46 -30.38 33.41 -21.16
CA ALA A 46 -31.68 33.82 -20.69
C ALA A 46 -32.59 32.73 -20.10
N GLY A 47 -33.12 33.06 -18.92
CA GLY A 47 -34.36 32.49 -18.41
C GLY A 47 -34.47 32.44 -16.89
N ILE A 48 -34.68 33.59 -16.21
CA ILE A 48 -35.12 33.69 -14.81
C ILE A 48 -36.65 33.60 -14.78
N ALA A 49 -37.24 32.80 -13.87
CA ALA A 49 -38.46 33.18 -13.15
C ALA A 49 -38.79 32.23 -11.98
N ASN A 50 -38.70 32.76 -10.80
CA ASN A 50 -39.61 32.71 -9.64
C ASN A 50 -40.61 31.55 -9.47
N MET A 51 -40.63 30.92 -8.31
CA MET A 51 -41.78 31.04 -7.38
C MET A 51 -41.44 30.56 -5.95
N ARG A 52 -42.06 31.32 -5.06
CA ARG A 52 -41.90 31.38 -3.59
C ARG A 52 -42.79 30.38 -2.84
N THR A 53 -42.40 30.14 -1.58
CA THR A 53 -43.15 30.02 -0.30
C THR A 53 -43.76 28.66 0.10
N LEU A 54 -43.15 28.08 1.14
CA LEU A 54 -43.53 27.74 2.55
C LEU A 54 -44.97 27.12 2.82
N PRO A 55 -45.26 26.43 3.96
CA PRO A 55 -44.53 26.32 5.24
C PRO A 55 -44.53 24.91 5.95
N VAL A 56 -43.61 24.79 6.85
CA VAL A 56 -43.54 24.14 8.20
C VAL A 56 -44.86 23.53 8.74
N LEU A 57 -44.81 22.28 9.24
CA LEU A 57 -45.22 21.93 10.62
C LEU A 57 -44.76 20.52 11.05
N ALA A 58 -44.22 20.53 12.19
CA ALA A 58 -43.79 19.50 13.12
C ALA A 58 -44.75 18.30 13.30
N PHE A 59 -44.15 17.11 13.63
CA PHE A 59 -44.56 16.40 14.85
C PHE A 59 -43.42 15.48 15.38
N ARG A 60 -43.32 15.48 16.65
CA ARG A 60 -42.37 14.81 17.53
C ARG A 60 -42.75 13.36 17.80
N CYS A 61 -41.77 12.61 18.21
CA CYS A 61 -41.77 11.48 19.17
C CYS A 61 -41.94 10.06 18.65
N VAL A 62 -40.93 9.26 18.94
CA VAL A 62 -40.95 8.15 19.91
C VAL A 62 -40.46 6.80 19.35
N LEU A 63 -39.53 6.29 20.06
CA LEU A 63 -39.14 4.94 20.45
C LEU A 63 -38.16 4.13 19.58
N ILE A 64 -37.07 3.91 20.24
CA ILE A 64 -36.09 2.83 20.08
C ILE A 64 -36.80 1.46 20.03
N ALA A 65 -36.56 0.72 18.97
CA ALA A 65 -36.71 -0.73 19.03
C ALA A 65 -35.63 -1.35 18.12
N PHE A 66 -34.67 -2.02 18.73
CA PHE A 66 -33.82 -2.99 18.05
C PHE A 66 -34.73 -4.05 17.40
N VAL A 67 -34.71 -4.11 16.09
CA VAL A 67 -35.29 -5.24 15.35
C VAL A 67 -34.22 -5.71 14.37
N LEU A 68 -33.70 -6.87 14.68
CA LEU A 68 -33.06 -7.76 13.72
C LEU A 68 -34.05 -7.97 12.55
N PHE A 69 -33.75 -7.40 11.40
CA PHE A 69 -34.51 -7.70 10.19
C PHE A 69 -33.94 -8.97 9.55
N PRO A 70 -34.74 -10.03 9.44
CA PRO A 70 -34.41 -11.12 8.54
C PRO A 70 -34.66 -10.65 7.11
N PHE A 71 -33.71 -10.88 6.22
CA PHE A 71 -33.86 -10.64 4.78
C PHE A 71 -35.11 -11.36 4.27
N ALA A 72 -36.04 -10.61 3.78
CA ALA A 72 -37.29 -11.16 3.24
C ALA A 72 -37.02 -11.77 1.85
N VAL A 73 -37.03 -13.08 1.79
CA VAL A 73 -37.12 -13.84 0.54
C VAL A 73 -38.53 -13.61 -0.05
N ARG A 74 -38.66 -12.97 -1.19
CA ARG A 74 -39.90 -12.98 -1.95
C ARG A 74 -39.97 -14.26 -2.78
N THR A 75 -40.85 -15.16 -2.40
CA THR A 75 -41.31 -16.25 -3.27
C THR A 75 -42.45 -15.75 -4.14
N ALA A 76 -42.27 -15.74 -5.46
CA ALA A 76 -43.35 -15.52 -6.39
C ALA A 76 -44.05 -16.86 -6.69
N SER A 77 -45.36 -16.93 -6.49
CA SER A 77 -46.17 -18.05 -6.95
C SER A 77 -46.43 -17.93 -8.44
N ALA A 78 -46.25 -19.02 -9.18
CA ALA A 78 -46.43 -19.05 -10.63
C ALA A 78 -47.89 -18.78 -11.05
N GLU A 79 -48.13 -17.68 -11.78
CA GLU A 79 -49.31 -17.50 -12.62
C GLU A 79 -49.06 -18.15 -13.98
N GLN A 80 -50.15 -18.62 -14.64
CA GLN A 80 -50.10 -19.33 -15.91
C GLN A 80 -49.43 -18.53 -17.03
N VAL A 81 -48.31 -19.06 -17.56
CA VAL A 81 -47.53 -18.51 -18.68
C VAL A 81 -47.75 -19.31 -19.93
N THR A 82 -47.95 -18.65 -21.06
CA THR A 82 -48.08 -19.22 -22.40
C THR A 82 -46.72 -19.81 -22.87
N ALA A 83 -46.80 -20.89 -23.66
CA ALA A 83 -45.62 -21.63 -24.12
C ALA A 83 -44.62 -20.71 -24.88
N GLY A 84 -43.39 -20.61 -24.35
CA GLY A 84 -42.27 -19.84 -24.95
C GLY A 84 -41.92 -18.53 -24.26
N GLU A 85 -42.65 -18.12 -23.22
CA GLU A 85 -42.33 -16.90 -22.45
C GLU A 85 -41.34 -17.21 -21.31
N GLU A 86 -40.44 -16.28 -21.10
CA GLU A 86 -39.42 -16.29 -20.05
C GLU A 86 -40.04 -15.81 -18.73
N GLN A 87 -39.88 -16.57 -17.65
CA GLN A 87 -40.39 -16.21 -16.33
C GLN A 87 -39.28 -15.97 -15.33
N VAL A 88 -39.28 -14.79 -14.70
CA VAL A 88 -38.44 -14.51 -13.53
C VAL A 88 -39.11 -15.15 -12.31
N ILE A 89 -38.44 -16.17 -11.73
CA ILE A 89 -38.96 -16.95 -10.61
C ILE A 89 -38.56 -16.28 -9.27
N ALA A 90 -37.40 -15.71 -9.19
CA ALA A 90 -36.91 -14.97 -8.03
C ALA A 90 -35.92 -13.89 -8.46
N GLU A 91 -35.97 -12.73 -7.83
CA GLU A 91 -35.06 -11.62 -8.10
C GLU A 91 -34.61 -10.99 -6.79
N GLN A 92 -33.30 -10.65 -6.71
CA GLN A 92 -32.73 -9.93 -5.59
C GLN A 92 -31.77 -8.86 -6.10
N PRO A 93 -32.04 -7.57 -5.81
CA PRO A 93 -31.04 -6.53 -6.05
C PRO A 93 -29.84 -6.76 -5.14
N LEU A 94 -28.65 -6.61 -5.69
CA LEU A 94 -27.42 -6.69 -4.92
C LEU A 94 -27.18 -5.33 -4.26
N GLN A 95 -27.56 -5.22 -3.01
CA GLN A 95 -27.37 -4.05 -2.17
C GLN A 95 -26.68 -4.48 -0.89
N ASP A 96 -25.43 -4.08 -0.75
CA ASP A 96 -24.67 -4.17 0.49
C ASP A 96 -24.26 -2.74 0.84
N GLU A 97 -24.56 -2.29 2.06
CA GLU A 97 -24.29 -0.92 2.49
C GLU A 97 -22.78 -0.65 2.50
N ASP A 98 -21.97 -1.68 2.74
CA ASP A 98 -20.51 -1.55 2.87
C ASP A 98 -19.71 -1.82 1.58
N ALA A 99 -20.30 -2.45 0.57
CA ALA A 99 -19.59 -2.88 -0.64
C ALA A 99 -20.08 -2.20 -1.94
N THR A 100 -21.00 -1.25 -1.86
CA THR A 100 -21.66 -0.66 -3.03
C THR A 100 -20.91 0.54 -3.59
N GLN A 101 -20.39 0.39 -4.80
CA GLN A 101 -19.99 1.51 -5.64
C GLN A 101 -21.16 1.98 -6.50
N VAL A 102 -21.16 3.23 -6.98
CA VAL A 102 -22.18 3.77 -7.87
C VAL A 102 -21.60 3.99 -9.26
N TYR A 103 -22.25 3.44 -10.28
CA TYR A 103 -21.93 3.69 -11.67
C TYR A 103 -23.21 3.96 -12.47
N ALA A 104 -23.21 5.03 -13.26
CA ALA A 104 -24.39 5.49 -14.00
C ALA A 104 -25.67 5.61 -13.13
N GLY A 105 -25.52 6.03 -11.86
CA GLY A 105 -26.62 6.16 -10.90
C GLY A 105 -27.12 4.85 -10.29
N VAL A 106 -26.49 3.71 -10.60
CA VAL A 106 -26.89 2.39 -10.11
C VAL A 106 -25.83 1.85 -9.14
N ARG A 107 -26.25 1.38 -7.97
CA ARG A 107 -25.38 0.68 -7.01
C ARG A 107 -25.01 -0.69 -7.52
N TYR A 108 -23.76 -1.12 -7.32
CA TYR A 108 -23.29 -2.42 -7.78
C TYR A 108 -22.26 -3.06 -6.82
N ILE A 109 -22.13 -4.37 -6.90
CA ILE A 109 -21.11 -5.17 -6.23
C ILE A 109 -19.97 -5.47 -7.21
N TRP A 110 -18.74 -5.23 -6.80
CA TRP A 110 -17.54 -5.54 -7.58
C TRP A 110 -16.88 -6.82 -7.08
N LEU A 111 -16.66 -7.80 -7.97
CA LEU A 111 -16.04 -9.09 -7.60
C LEU A 111 -14.57 -8.97 -7.16
N GLY A 112 -13.93 -7.82 -7.32
CA GLY A 112 -12.62 -7.52 -6.75
C GLY A 112 -12.59 -7.49 -5.22
N ARG A 113 -13.74 -7.18 -4.60
CA ARG A 113 -13.89 -7.03 -3.15
C ARG A 113 -14.87 -8.00 -2.53
N SER A 114 -15.77 -8.56 -3.29
CA SER A 114 -16.84 -9.42 -2.78
C SER A 114 -17.10 -10.61 -3.68
N GLN A 115 -17.39 -11.77 -3.09
CA GLN A 115 -17.93 -12.92 -3.80
C GLN A 115 -19.46 -12.86 -3.75
N ILE A 116 -20.09 -13.13 -4.88
CA ILE A 116 -21.54 -13.34 -4.93
C ILE A 116 -21.78 -14.85 -4.90
N VAL A 117 -22.49 -15.30 -3.87
CA VAL A 117 -22.86 -16.71 -3.70
C VAL A 117 -24.37 -16.83 -3.85
N VAL A 118 -24.82 -17.51 -4.89
CA VAL A 118 -26.24 -17.76 -5.17
C VAL A 118 -26.55 -19.22 -4.85
N ARG A 119 -27.40 -19.46 -3.86
CA ARG A 119 -27.89 -20.80 -3.52
C ARG A 119 -29.29 -20.96 -4.05
N ILE A 120 -29.50 -22.02 -4.83
CA ILE A 120 -30.77 -22.38 -5.44
C ILE A 120 -31.24 -23.68 -4.79
N ASN A 121 -32.41 -23.66 -4.18
CA ASN A 121 -33.09 -24.82 -3.66
C ASN A 121 -34.40 -25.01 -4.41
N ALA A 122 -34.65 -26.19 -4.95
CA ALA A 122 -35.89 -26.48 -5.67
C ALA A 122 -36.56 -27.70 -5.06
N SER A 123 -37.86 -27.59 -4.76
CA SER A 123 -38.71 -28.72 -4.40
C SER A 123 -39.43 -29.19 -5.67
N GLY A 124 -39.19 -30.43 -6.07
CA GLY A 124 -39.80 -31.05 -7.25
C GLY A 124 -38.84 -31.10 -8.46
N LYS A 125 -39.42 -31.34 -9.66
CA LYS A 125 -38.64 -31.45 -10.90
C LYS A 125 -38.23 -30.05 -11.37
N LEU A 126 -36.92 -29.84 -11.56
CA LEU A 126 -36.39 -28.59 -12.11
C LEU A 126 -36.99 -28.28 -13.49
N PRO A 127 -37.22 -26.99 -13.81
CA PRO A 127 -37.48 -26.53 -15.17
C PRO A 127 -36.41 -27.03 -16.13
N GLN A 128 -36.77 -27.36 -17.36
CA GLN A 128 -35.83 -27.90 -18.35
C GLN A 128 -34.68 -26.94 -18.68
N GLU A 129 -34.94 -25.64 -18.59
CA GLU A 129 -33.95 -24.58 -18.80
C GLU A 129 -34.01 -23.58 -17.64
N LEU A 130 -33.16 -23.77 -16.67
CA LEU A 130 -32.94 -22.82 -15.55
C LEU A 130 -31.67 -22.04 -15.76
N SER A 131 -31.74 -20.74 -15.59
CA SER A 131 -30.58 -19.84 -15.71
C SER A 131 -30.54 -18.87 -14.54
N ILE A 132 -29.33 -18.46 -14.17
CA ILE A 132 -29.12 -17.29 -13.30
C ILE A 132 -28.89 -16.09 -14.20
N ARG A 133 -29.76 -15.10 -14.09
CA ARG A 133 -29.62 -13.81 -14.78
C ARG A 133 -28.91 -12.82 -13.88
N LEU A 134 -27.79 -12.29 -14.34
CA LEU A 134 -27.00 -11.26 -13.68
C LEU A 134 -27.27 -9.92 -14.37
N THR A 135 -27.44 -8.85 -13.59
CA THR A 135 -27.41 -7.50 -14.13
C THR A 135 -25.96 -7.01 -14.12
N ALA A 136 -25.28 -7.24 -15.24
CA ALA A 136 -23.83 -7.07 -15.39
C ALA A 136 -23.47 -5.68 -15.93
N GLY A 137 -22.51 -5.00 -15.29
CA GLY A 137 -22.04 -3.68 -15.67
C GLY A 137 -20.73 -3.69 -16.44
N ALA A 138 -20.57 -2.77 -17.41
CA ALA A 138 -19.32 -2.54 -18.14
C ALA A 138 -19.12 -1.05 -18.47
N LYS A 139 -17.83 -0.64 -18.59
CA LYS A 139 -17.40 0.74 -18.90
C LYS A 139 -16.73 0.79 -20.28
N LYS A 140 -17.41 0.28 -21.32
CA LYS A 140 -16.89 0.09 -22.69
C LYS A 140 -15.69 -0.89 -22.78
N ASP A 141 -15.42 -1.62 -21.71
CA ASP A 141 -14.35 -2.60 -21.61
C ASP A 141 -14.91 -4.02 -21.60
N ARG A 142 -14.01 -5.01 -21.74
CA ARG A 142 -14.35 -6.41 -21.52
C ARG A 142 -14.00 -6.78 -20.09
N ARG A 143 -14.86 -7.56 -19.45
CA ARG A 143 -14.75 -8.00 -18.07
C ARG A 143 -14.85 -9.50 -17.95
N THR A 144 -14.20 -10.06 -16.93
CA THR A 144 -14.12 -11.50 -16.73
C THR A 144 -14.46 -11.87 -15.29
N PHE A 145 -15.01 -13.05 -15.13
CA PHE A 145 -15.17 -13.71 -13.83
C PHE A 145 -15.24 -15.23 -14.04
N LEU A 146 -15.10 -16.00 -12.95
CA LEU A 146 -15.29 -17.42 -12.92
C LEU A 146 -16.65 -17.75 -12.29
N ALA A 147 -17.52 -18.44 -13.00
CA ALA A 147 -18.73 -19.02 -12.46
C ALA A 147 -18.43 -20.46 -12.01
N ARG A 148 -18.50 -20.70 -10.69
CA ARG A 148 -18.26 -22.01 -10.09
C ARG A 148 -19.56 -22.55 -9.51
N TRP A 149 -20.04 -23.64 -10.09
CA TRP A 149 -21.23 -24.35 -9.68
C TRP A 149 -20.86 -25.55 -8.82
N GLN A 150 -21.65 -25.82 -7.78
CA GLN A 150 -21.46 -26.98 -6.92
C GLN A 150 -22.81 -27.47 -6.38
N ASP A 151 -23.05 -28.79 -6.43
CA ASP A 151 -24.19 -29.44 -5.79
C ASP A 151 -23.83 -30.04 -4.43
N GLU A 152 -24.83 -30.57 -3.69
CA GLU A 152 -24.61 -31.21 -2.40
C GLU A 152 -23.84 -32.54 -2.48
N ALA A 153 -23.84 -33.19 -3.64
CA ALA A 153 -23.05 -34.38 -3.90
C ALA A 153 -21.55 -34.10 -4.10
N GLY A 154 -21.18 -32.80 -4.14
CA GLY A 154 -19.80 -32.36 -4.33
C GLY A 154 -19.40 -32.24 -5.79
N THR A 155 -20.34 -32.40 -6.75
CA THR A 155 -20.04 -32.20 -8.18
C THR A 155 -19.75 -30.74 -8.47
N VAL A 156 -18.60 -30.44 -9.04
CA VAL A 156 -18.18 -29.07 -9.37
C VAL A 156 -18.10 -28.86 -10.88
N LYS A 157 -18.62 -27.74 -11.35
CA LYS A 157 -18.47 -27.23 -12.72
C LYS A 157 -17.95 -25.80 -12.68
N GLU A 158 -16.97 -25.50 -13.51
CA GLU A 158 -16.40 -24.17 -13.63
C GLU A 158 -16.51 -23.66 -15.06
N GLN A 159 -16.88 -22.40 -15.20
CA GLN A 159 -17.01 -21.74 -16.48
C GLN A 159 -16.40 -20.34 -16.39
N PRO A 160 -15.31 -20.05 -17.11
CA PRO A 160 -14.85 -18.68 -17.30
C PRO A 160 -15.85 -17.92 -18.18
N VAL A 161 -16.22 -16.74 -17.73
CA VAL A 161 -17.21 -15.89 -18.41
C VAL A 161 -16.57 -14.55 -18.76
N GLU A 162 -16.69 -14.17 -20.03
CA GLU A 162 -16.27 -12.86 -20.52
C GLU A 162 -17.50 -12.11 -21.02
N TYR A 163 -17.64 -10.83 -20.66
CA TYR A 163 -18.72 -9.96 -21.08
C TYR A 163 -18.25 -8.50 -21.22
N GLY A 164 -19.07 -7.62 -21.76
CA GLY A 164 -18.76 -6.19 -21.86
C GLY A 164 -18.75 -5.68 -23.31
N GLY A 165 -17.93 -4.65 -23.59
CA GLY A 165 -17.95 -3.92 -24.86
C GLY A 165 -19.12 -2.95 -25.00
N TYR A 166 -19.83 -2.68 -23.88
CA TYR A 166 -20.92 -1.71 -23.78
C TYR A 166 -20.72 -0.78 -22.56
N GLU A 167 -21.53 0.24 -22.46
CA GLU A 167 -21.55 1.14 -21.30
C GLU A 167 -22.86 0.98 -20.51
N GLY A 168 -22.78 0.94 -19.18
CA GLY A 168 -23.92 0.72 -18.30
C GLY A 168 -24.14 -0.74 -17.94
N PHE A 169 -25.39 -1.11 -17.63
CA PHE A 169 -25.78 -2.44 -17.18
C PHE A 169 -26.62 -3.17 -18.23
N ARG A 170 -26.37 -4.48 -18.38
CA ARG A 170 -27.13 -5.40 -19.24
C ARG A 170 -27.33 -6.75 -18.57
N SER A 171 -28.36 -7.48 -19.00
CA SER A 171 -28.60 -8.86 -18.56
C SER A 171 -27.57 -9.82 -19.15
N LEU A 172 -27.08 -10.73 -18.31
CA LEU A 172 -26.18 -11.82 -18.64
C LEU A 172 -26.72 -13.12 -18.03
N ASP A 173 -27.12 -14.07 -18.87
CA ASP A 173 -27.70 -15.32 -18.41
C ASP A 173 -26.65 -16.42 -18.31
N LEU A 174 -26.59 -17.09 -17.16
CA LEU A 174 -25.74 -18.25 -16.90
C LEU A 174 -26.63 -19.49 -16.76
N PRO A 175 -26.66 -20.41 -17.74
CA PRO A 175 -27.43 -21.64 -17.64
C PRO A 175 -26.95 -22.49 -16.47
N VAL A 176 -27.86 -23.04 -15.68
CA VAL A 176 -27.52 -24.02 -14.64
C VAL A 176 -27.11 -25.33 -15.33
N PRO A 177 -25.93 -25.89 -15.08
CA PRO A 177 -25.49 -27.13 -15.68
C PRO A 177 -26.45 -28.29 -15.38
N LYS A 178 -26.88 -29.02 -16.42
CA LYS A 178 -27.92 -30.08 -16.32
C LYS A 178 -27.48 -31.31 -15.51
N GLU A 179 -26.18 -31.44 -15.29
CA GLU A 179 -25.56 -32.55 -14.54
C GLU A 179 -25.63 -32.34 -13.03
N LEU A 180 -25.97 -31.14 -12.58
CA LEU A 180 -26.03 -30.81 -11.15
C LEU A 180 -27.41 -31.09 -10.57
N SER A 181 -27.43 -31.64 -9.35
CA SER A 181 -28.64 -31.86 -8.56
C SER A 181 -28.88 -30.69 -7.59
N THR A 182 -30.16 -30.37 -7.34
CA THR A 182 -30.50 -29.35 -6.33
C THR A 182 -30.43 -29.90 -4.92
N PRO A 183 -30.01 -29.07 -3.95
CA PRO A 183 -29.66 -27.65 -4.05
C PRO A 183 -28.32 -27.39 -4.75
N VAL A 184 -28.27 -26.33 -5.55
CA VAL A 184 -27.08 -25.92 -6.29
C VAL A 184 -26.57 -24.59 -5.76
N THR A 185 -25.28 -24.48 -5.60
CA THR A 185 -24.60 -23.23 -5.23
C THR A 185 -23.76 -22.72 -6.42
N LEU A 186 -24.02 -21.49 -6.87
CA LEU A 186 -23.19 -20.74 -7.79
C LEU A 186 -22.33 -19.77 -6.99
N ARG A 187 -21.02 -19.78 -7.22
CA ARG A 187 -20.10 -18.74 -6.74
C ARG A 187 -19.57 -17.93 -7.94
N LEU A 188 -19.68 -16.62 -7.87
CA LEU A 188 -19.07 -15.71 -8.83
C LEU A 188 -17.75 -15.22 -8.22
N LEU A 189 -16.65 -15.56 -8.86
CA LEU A 189 -15.30 -15.27 -8.40
C LEU A 189 -14.65 -14.28 -9.37
N GLY A 190 -14.04 -13.23 -8.85
CA GLY A 190 -13.29 -12.29 -9.66
C GLY A 190 -12.04 -12.95 -10.24
N THR A 191 -11.77 -12.71 -11.54
CA THR A 191 -10.58 -13.21 -12.24
C THR A 191 -9.93 -12.11 -13.06
N GLY A 192 -8.62 -11.96 -12.91
CA GLY A 192 -7.83 -11.01 -13.70
C GLY A 192 -8.06 -9.53 -13.32
N ALA A 193 -7.49 -8.66 -14.11
CA ALA A 193 -7.43 -7.21 -13.86
C ALA A 193 -8.76 -6.45 -14.10
N ARG A 194 -9.69 -7.04 -14.88
CA ARG A 194 -10.98 -6.41 -15.19
C ARG A 194 -12.14 -7.27 -14.73
N GLN A 195 -12.25 -7.38 -13.43
CA GLN A 195 -13.24 -8.22 -12.76
C GLN A 195 -14.66 -7.74 -12.99
N GLY A 196 -15.62 -8.66 -12.91
CA GLY A 196 -17.04 -8.38 -13.09
C GLY A 196 -17.63 -7.51 -11.98
N PHE A 197 -18.63 -6.69 -12.33
CA PHE A 197 -19.46 -5.99 -11.35
C PHE A 197 -20.95 -6.09 -11.71
N PHE A 198 -21.80 -6.22 -10.70
CA PHE A 198 -23.20 -6.62 -10.85
C PHE A 198 -24.09 -5.82 -9.90
N SER A 199 -25.31 -5.47 -10.38
CA SER A 199 -26.31 -4.76 -9.58
C SER A 199 -27.53 -5.61 -9.20
N GLY A 200 -27.66 -6.82 -9.76
CA GLY A 200 -28.78 -7.70 -9.47
C GLY A 200 -28.55 -9.13 -9.90
N VAL A 201 -29.28 -10.05 -9.27
CA VAL A 201 -29.33 -11.49 -9.57
C VAL A 201 -30.78 -11.93 -9.62
N ALA A 202 -31.16 -12.68 -10.64
CA ALA A 202 -32.48 -13.31 -10.77
C ALA A 202 -32.37 -14.77 -11.18
N VAL A 203 -33.34 -15.59 -10.84
CA VAL A 203 -33.52 -16.96 -11.37
C VAL A 203 -34.58 -16.90 -12.44
N VAL A 204 -34.22 -17.38 -13.63
CA VAL A 204 -35.09 -17.34 -14.83
C VAL A 204 -35.31 -18.77 -15.31
N ALA A 205 -36.55 -19.13 -15.58
CA ALA A 205 -36.92 -20.39 -16.20
C ALA A 205 -37.55 -20.19 -17.57
N ARG A 206 -37.19 -21.09 -18.51
CA ARG A 206 -37.90 -21.24 -19.80
C ARG A 206 -38.45 -22.64 -19.85
N ASP A 207 -39.76 -22.77 -19.90
CA ASP A 207 -40.42 -24.06 -20.06
C ASP A 207 -41.03 -24.17 -21.46
N SER A 208 -40.68 -25.23 -22.17
CA SER A 208 -41.23 -25.53 -23.50
C SER A 208 -42.53 -26.35 -23.49
N ALA A 209 -43.04 -26.70 -22.29
CA ALA A 209 -44.27 -27.47 -22.16
C ALA A 209 -45.06 -27.10 -20.90
N LYS A 210 -46.38 -27.00 -21.00
CA LYS A 210 -47.31 -26.81 -19.89
C LYS A 210 -47.13 -27.90 -18.83
N SER A 211 -46.41 -27.61 -17.77
CA SER A 211 -46.30 -28.47 -16.62
C SER A 211 -47.25 -27.94 -15.52
N THR A 212 -48.23 -28.75 -15.16
CA THR A 212 -49.21 -28.46 -14.09
C THR A 212 -48.72 -28.77 -12.68
N ASN A 213 -47.41 -28.99 -12.47
CA ASN A 213 -46.85 -29.21 -11.17
C ASN A 213 -46.01 -28.01 -10.73
N SER A 214 -46.50 -27.34 -9.68
CA SER A 214 -45.84 -26.20 -9.03
C SER A 214 -44.52 -26.64 -8.37
N SER A 215 -43.42 -26.50 -9.10
CA SER A 215 -42.09 -26.56 -8.49
C SER A 215 -41.80 -25.20 -7.85
N SER A 216 -41.57 -25.16 -6.53
CA SER A 216 -41.09 -23.94 -5.88
C SER A 216 -39.57 -23.90 -6.00
N VAL A 217 -39.02 -22.80 -6.50
CA VAL A 217 -37.60 -22.52 -6.52
C VAL A 217 -37.32 -21.37 -5.56
N GLU A 218 -36.50 -21.64 -4.57
CA GLU A 218 -36.04 -20.65 -3.60
C GLU A 218 -34.63 -20.23 -3.94
N MET A 219 -34.39 -18.92 -4.01
CA MET A 219 -33.06 -18.34 -4.21
C MET A 219 -32.61 -17.60 -2.96
N LYS A 220 -31.40 -17.87 -2.52
CA LYS A 220 -30.72 -17.10 -1.48
C LYS A 220 -29.42 -16.57 -2.04
N VAL A 221 -29.23 -15.25 -1.97
CA VAL A 221 -27.97 -14.59 -2.35
C VAL A 221 -27.23 -14.17 -1.09
N LEU A 222 -25.97 -14.53 -1.01
CA LEU A 222 -25.06 -14.13 0.06
C LEU A 222 -23.93 -13.33 -0.58
N LEU A 223 -23.66 -12.18 -0.02
CA LEU A 223 -22.45 -11.43 -0.31
C LEU A 223 -21.42 -11.84 0.74
N LEU A 224 -20.34 -12.43 0.31
CA LEU A 224 -19.21 -12.75 1.17
C LEU A 224 -18.08 -11.83 0.77
N PRO A 225 -17.28 -11.32 1.73
CA PRO A 225 -16.02 -10.71 1.39
C PRO A 225 -15.31 -11.65 0.40
N SER A 226 -14.68 -11.11 -0.65
CA SER A 226 -13.75 -11.90 -1.44
C SER A 226 -12.81 -12.48 -0.42
N ALA A 227 -12.90 -13.80 -0.16
CA ALA A 227 -11.86 -14.41 0.62
C ALA A 227 -10.56 -13.97 -0.07
N PRO A 228 -9.56 -13.45 0.65
CA PRO A 228 -8.21 -13.47 0.15
C PRO A 228 -8.08 -14.90 -0.35
N GLN A 229 -7.60 -15.10 -1.60
CA GLN A 229 -7.63 -16.42 -2.25
C GLN A 229 -7.20 -17.43 -1.21
N GLY A 230 -8.19 -18.17 -0.67
CA GLY A 230 -8.03 -18.86 0.60
C GLY A 230 -6.83 -19.78 0.52
N PRO A 231 -6.14 -20.08 1.60
CA PRO A 231 -5.05 -21.01 1.56
C PRO A 231 -5.55 -22.23 0.81
N VAL A 232 -4.86 -22.55 -0.29
CA VAL A 232 -4.84 -23.91 -0.81
C VAL A 232 -4.62 -24.78 0.45
N ASP A 233 -5.38 -25.83 0.70
CA ASP A 233 -5.20 -26.74 1.84
C ASP A 233 -3.68 -26.98 2.00
N GLY A 234 -3.09 -26.41 3.08
CA GLY A 234 -1.65 -26.31 3.24
C GLY A 234 -1.07 -24.92 2.96
N GLY A 235 -1.57 -23.83 3.61
CA GLY A 235 -1.01 -22.48 3.53
C GLY A 235 0.47 -22.38 3.94
N PHE A 236 1.03 -21.16 3.93
CA PHE A 236 2.45 -20.90 4.26
C PHE A 236 2.87 -21.54 5.58
N GLU A 237 2.03 -21.45 6.62
CA GLU A 237 2.29 -22.05 7.93
C GLU A 237 2.35 -23.57 7.92
N ALA A 238 1.60 -24.24 7.05
CA ALA A 238 1.69 -25.70 6.90
C ALA A 238 2.99 -26.12 6.19
N ALA A 239 3.50 -25.29 5.27
CA ALA A 239 4.82 -25.49 4.67
C ALA A 239 5.97 -25.13 5.62
N HIS A 240 5.71 -24.27 6.61
CA HIS A 240 6.68 -23.71 7.56
C HIS A 240 6.15 -23.78 9.01
N PRO A 241 5.99 -25.00 9.60
CA PRO A 241 5.39 -25.18 10.92
C PRO A 241 6.18 -24.53 12.06
N GLU A 242 7.47 -24.28 11.85
CA GLU A 242 8.32 -23.53 12.78
C GLU A 242 7.83 -22.11 13.00
N ILE A 243 7.29 -21.46 11.97
CA ILE A 243 6.75 -20.09 12.03
C ILE A 243 5.42 -20.06 12.79
N ALA A 244 4.51 -21.00 12.52
CA ALA A 244 3.25 -21.14 13.27
C ALA A 244 3.50 -21.32 14.78
N ARG A 245 4.53 -22.10 15.15
CA ARG A 245 4.91 -22.30 16.56
C ARG A 245 5.43 -21.01 17.20
N LEU A 246 6.30 -20.25 16.50
CA LEU A 246 6.83 -18.96 17.00
C LEU A 246 5.71 -17.96 17.29
N TRP A 247 4.68 -17.96 16.45
CA TRP A 247 3.51 -17.13 16.64
C TRP A 247 2.70 -17.53 17.89
N GLN A 248 2.40 -18.80 18.06
CA GLN A 248 1.69 -19.31 19.24
C GLN A 248 2.45 -18.98 20.53
N GLU A 249 3.76 -19.24 20.56
CA GLU A 249 4.63 -18.88 21.69
C GLU A 249 4.67 -17.38 21.98
N SER A 250 4.42 -16.51 20.98
CA SER A 250 4.35 -15.06 21.14
C SER A 250 2.99 -14.58 21.64
N ALA A 251 1.91 -15.27 21.26
CA ALA A 251 0.54 -14.92 21.64
C ALA A 251 0.20 -15.33 23.07
N ASP A 252 0.76 -16.46 23.56
CA ASP A 252 0.44 -17.03 24.88
C ASP A 252 1.05 -16.25 26.07
N THR A 253 1.89 -15.28 25.83
CA THR A 253 2.44 -14.42 26.89
C THR A 253 1.62 -13.14 27.02
N GLU A 254 0.62 -13.13 27.89
CA GLU A 254 -0.08 -11.91 28.38
C GLU A 254 0.89 -11.06 29.22
N ASP A 255 1.78 -10.34 28.56
CA ASP A 255 2.65 -9.39 29.22
C ASP A 255 2.29 -7.94 28.80
N HIS A 256 1.18 -7.43 29.33
CA HIS A 256 0.89 -5.99 29.38
C HIS A 256 1.83 -5.31 30.39
N LEU A 257 3.13 -5.26 30.06
CA LEU A 257 4.13 -4.91 31.04
C LEU A 257 4.57 -3.44 30.92
N THR A 258 4.05 -2.65 31.83
CA THR A 258 4.81 -1.55 32.43
C THR A 258 5.82 -2.18 33.38
N THR A 259 7.07 -2.37 32.94
CA THR A 259 8.03 -3.16 33.70
C THR A 259 9.10 -2.30 34.33
N ASP A 260 9.22 -2.37 35.65
CA ASP A 260 10.31 -1.74 36.38
C ASP A 260 11.55 -2.67 36.54
N HIS A 261 11.46 -3.92 36.09
CA HIS A 261 12.52 -4.93 36.30
C HIS A 261 13.25 -5.32 35.02
N PRO A 262 14.58 -5.37 34.99
CA PRO A 262 15.40 -5.79 33.83
C PRO A 262 14.99 -7.15 33.24
N GLU A 263 14.65 -8.13 34.08
CA GLU A 263 14.25 -9.46 33.64
C GLU A 263 12.98 -9.43 32.77
N GLN A 264 12.04 -8.57 33.06
CA GLN A 264 10.83 -8.41 32.25
C GLN A 264 11.17 -7.76 30.91
N ALA A 265 12.07 -6.76 30.91
CA ALA A 265 12.53 -6.11 29.67
C ALA A 265 13.23 -7.13 28.75
N PHE A 266 14.03 -8.05 29.29
CA PHE A 266 14.65 -9.13 28.50
C PHE A 266 13.62 -10.15 27.99
N ARG A 267 12.61 -10.54 28.78
CA ARG A 267 11.52 -11.40 28.29
C ARG A 267 10.78 -10.75 27.13
N LEU A 268 10.47 -9.45 27.25
CA LEU A 268 9.84 -8.70 26.17
C LEU A 268 10.76 -8.59 24.95
N ALA A 269 12.05 -8.33 25.14
CA ALA A 269 13.03 -8.32 24.05
C ALA A 269 13.11 -9.68 23.34
N ALA A 270 13.10 -10.79 24.08
CA ALA A 270 13.08 -12.14 23.51
C ALA A 270 11.79 -12.41 22.71
N ARG A 271 10.62 -11.94 23.19
CA ARG A 271 9.36 -11.98 22.43
C ARG A 271 9.47 -11.15 21.14
N HIS A 272 9.96 -9.93 21.23
CA HIS A 272 10.21 -9.09 20.05
C HIS A 272 11.17 -9.78 19.07
N GLY A 273 12.15 -10.54 19.56
CA GLY A 273 13.05 -11.32 18.71
C GLY A 273 12.33 -12.39 17.90
N ARG A 274 11.35 -13.05 18.45
CA ARG A 274 10.50 -14.02 17.72
C ARG A 274 9.64 -13.33 16.66
N GLN A 275 9.00 -12.23 17.04
CA GLN A 275 8.16 -11.44 16.13
C GLN A 275 8.95 -10.86 14.94
N ALA A 276 10.12 -10.27 15.19
CA ALA A 276 11.00 -9.75 14.15
C ALA A 276 11.52 -10.87 13.24
N HIS A 277 11.90 -12.00 13.83
CA HIS A 277 12.38 -13.16 13.07
C HIS A 277 11.33 -13.68 12.10
N GLU A 278 10.08 -13.83 12.54
CA GLU A 278 8.98 -14.24 11.65
C GLU A 278 8.86 -13.31 10.45
N MET A 279 8.87 -11.99 10.66
CA MET A 279 8.77 -11.02 9.57
C MET A 279 9.94 -11.11 8.60
N PHE A 280 11.18 -11.18 9.10
CA PHE A 280 12.35 -11.36 8.22
C PHE A 280 12.29 -12.68 7.43
N PHE A 281 11.81 -13.76 8.05
CA PHE A 281 11.65 -15.04 7.38
C PHE A 281 10.58 -14.97 6.28
N ARG A 282 9.41 -14.43 6.58
CA ARG A 282 8.33 -14.25 5.61
C ARG A 282 8.73 -13.35 4.43
N CYS A 283 9.41 -12.22 4.71
CA CYS A 283 9.96 -11.34 3.67
C CYS A 283 11.00 -12.08 2.81
N ARG A 284 11.87 -12.88 3.42
CA ARG A 284 12.87 -13.66 2.68
C ARG A 284 12.20 -14.68 1.76
N LYS A 285 11.18 -15.42 2.23
CA LYS A 285 10.44 -16.37 1.39
C LYS A 285 9.66 -15.66 0.28
N TYR A 286 9.09 -14.50 0.57
CA TYR A 286 8.47 -13.62 -0.44
C TYR A 286 9.47 -13.23 -1.54
N MET A 287 10.65 -12.75 -1.15
CA MET A 287 11.71 -12.40 -2.08
C MET A 287 12.18 -13.60 -2.90
N GLU A 288 12.45 -14.75 -2.28
CA GLU A 288 12.88 -15.97 -2.95
C GLU A 288 11.82 -16.44 -3.96
N GLY A 289 10.54 -16.39 -3.58
CA GLY A 289 9.41 -16.74 -4.44
C GLY A 289 9.31 -15.86 -5.70
N TRP A 290 9.36 -14.54 -5.54
CA TRP A 290 9.32 -13.61 -6.68
C TRP A 290 10.56 -13.71 -7.58
N LEU A 291 11.75 -13.87 -7.00
CA LEU A 291 12.98 -14.05 -7.78
C LEU A 291 12.98 -15.37 -8.58
N ALA A 292 12.26 -16.40 -8.14
CA ALA A 292 12.06 -17.63 -8.90
C ALA A 292 11.14 -17.44 -10.12
N GLN A 293 10.32 -16.38 -10.14
CA GLN A 293 9.43 -16.03 -11.25
C GLN A 293 10.05 -15.04 -12.24
N ALA A 294 11.25 -14.55 -11.98
CA ALA A 294 11.92 -13.60 -12.87
C ALA A 294 12.15 -14.19 -14.28
N ASP A 295 12.00 -13.35 -15.30
CA ASP A 295 12.26 -13.75 -16.69
C ASP A 295 13.71 -14.20 -16.87
N SER A 296 13.91 -15.36 -17.48
CA SER A 296 15.21 -16.00 -17.60
C SER A 296 16.22 -15.25 -18.49
N LYS A 297 15.73 -14.38 -19.38
CA LYS A 297 16.57 -13.62 -20.31
C LYS A 297 17.00 -12.27 -19.73
N THR A 298 16.06 -11.60 -19.04
CA THR A 298 16.28 -10.25 -18.49
C THR A 298 16.61 -10.26 -17.02
N GLY A 299 16.19 -11.29 -16.28
CA GLY A 299 16.28 -11.33 -14.82
C GLY A 299 15.28 -10.44 -14.11
N LEU A 300 14.42 -9.69 -14.82
CA LEU A 300 13.40 -8.82 -14.24
C LEU A 300 12.19 -9.63 -13.78
N ILE A 301 11.54 -9.17 -12.72
CA ILE A 301 10.31 -9.78 -12.22
C ILE A 301 9.09 -9.29 -13.01
N PRO A 302 8.09 -10.17 -13.26
CA PRO A 302 6.87 -9.75 -13.92
C PRO A 302 5.99 -8.90 -12.99
N ARG A 303 5.13 -8.08 -13.59
CA ARG A 303 4.12 -7.30 -12.89
C ARG A 303 3.25 -8.16 -11.98
N ASN A 304 2.69 -9.24 -12.52
CA ASN A 304 2.01 -10.30 -11.77
C ASN A 304 2.13 -11.64 -12.53
N LEU A 305 1.62 -12.71 -11.93
CA LEU A 305 1.75 -14.07 -12.48
C LEU A 305 0.49 -14.52 -13.24
N THR A 306 -0.66 -13.90 -12.97
CA THR A 306 -1.97 -14.34 -13.48
C THR A 306 -2.39 -13.58 -14.74
N ALA A 307 -2.33 -12.26 -14.75
CA ALA A 307 -2.88 -11.44 -15.84
C ALA A 307 -1.82 -10.78 -16.72
N SER A 308 -0.64 -10.47 -16.19
CA SER A 308 0.39 -9.67 -16.89
C SER A 308 1.79 -10.26 -16.73
N ARG A 309 1.93 -11.59 -16.73
CA ARG A 309 3.22 -12.29 -16.57
C ARG A 309 4.25 -11.93 -17.64
N ASP A 310 3.79 -11.50 -18.81
CA ASP A 310 4.66 -11.08 -19.92
C ASP A 310 5.21 -9.66 -19.75
N VAL A 311 4.82 -8.92 -18.72
CA VAL A 311 5.10 -7.49 -18.59
C VAL A 311 5.86 -7.19 -17.30
N TRP A 312 6.95 -6.44 -17.44
CA TRP A 312 7.51 -5.60 -16.39
C TRP A 312 7.03 -4.15 -16.62
N ASN A 313 6.68 -3.44 -15.57
CA ASN A 313 6.25 -2.05 -15.66
C ASN A 313 6.83 -1.21 -14.50
N PRO A 314 6.97 0.12 -14.68
CA PRO A 314 7.52 0.97 -13.65
C PRO A 314 6.59 1.19 -12.46
N GLU A 315 5.28 1.29 -12.70
CA GLU A 315 4.29 1.61 -11.67
C GLU A 315 4.04 0.49 -10.65
N ASP A 316 4.22 -0.77 -10.99
CA ASP A 316 3.95 -1.90 -10.09
C ASP A 316 5.23 -2.74 -9.84
N ALA A 317 5.81 -3.34 -10.90
CA ALA A 317 6.95 -4.24 -10.73
C ALA A 317 8.19 -3.53 -10.18
N ALA A 318 8.40 -2.27 -10.56
CA ALA A 318 9.54 -1.48 -10.11
C ALA A 318 9.24 -0.64 -8.87
N ALA A 319 8.04 -0.06 -8.75
CA ALA A 319 7.67 0.77 -7.61
C ALA A 319 7.36 -0.08 -6.38
N ASP A 320 6.39 -0.99 -6.48
CA ASP A 320 5.84 -1.67 -5.31
C ASP A 320 6.53 -2.98 -4.96
N ASN A 321 7.18 -3.67 -5.90
CA ASN A 321 7.71 -5.00 -5.62
C ASN A 321 9.24 -5.01 -5.48
N TYR A 322 9.98 -4.66 -6.53
CA TYR A 322 11.44 -4.78 -6.59
C TYR A 322 12.18 -4.11 -5.43
N PRO A 323 11.84 -2.89 -4.97
CA PRO A 323 12.59 -2.19 -3.92
C PRO A 323 12.60 -2.93 -2.59
N PHE A 324 11.50 -3.59 -2.27
CA PHE A 324 11.35 -4.31 -1.00
C PHE A 324 11.98 -5.70 -1.06
N LEU A 325 12.17 -6.27 -2.27
CA LEU A 325 13.08 -7.40 -2.47
C LEU A 325 14.54 -6.97 -2.21
N VAL A 326 14.94 -5.77 -2.66
CA VAL A 326 16.27 -5.20 -2.42
C VAL A 326 16.53 -5.01 -0.92
N LEU A 327 15.60 -4.38 -0.18
CA LEU A 327 15.74 -4.19 1.27
C LEU A 327 15.73 -5.51 2.02
N THR A 328 14.91 -6.47 1.62
CA THR A 328 14.91 -7.81 2.19
C THR A 328 16.27 -8.50 1.99
N ALA A 329 16.83 -8.40 0.78
CA ALA A 329 18.18 -8.94 0.51
C ALA A 329 19.25 -8.23 1.32
N PHE A 330 19.19 -6.90 1.45
CA PHE A 330 20.13 -6.13 2.27
C PHE A 330 20.17 -6.62 3.71
N VAL A 331 19.03 -6.95 4.29
CA VAL A 331 18.95 -7.42 5.69
C VAL A 331 19.31 -8.90 5.82
N THR A 332 18.84 -9.76 4.88
CA THR A 332 18.86 -11.22 5.08
C THR A 332 19.86 -11.96 4.18
N ASN A 333 20.34 -11.35 3.09
CA ASN A 333 21.19 -12.02 2.10
C ASN A 333 22.10 -11.04 1.35
N LYS A 334 23.17 -10.64 1.99
CA LYS A 334 24.14 -9.67 1.43
C LYS A 334 24.69 -10.03 0.05
N PRO A 335 25.09 -11.29 -0.25
CA PRO A 335 25.55 -11.66 -1.59
C PRO A 335 24.49 -11.43 -2.67
N LEU A 336 23.20 -11.67 -2.37
CA LEU A 336 22.10 -11.41 -3.28
C LEU A 336 21.88 -9.90 -3.50
N PHE A 337 21.99 -9.11 -2.43
CA PHE A 337 21.93 -7.66 -2.49
C PHE A 337 23.05 -7.07 -3.36
N GLU A 338 24.29 -7.44 -3.11
CA GLU A 338 25.47 -6.94 -3.84
C GLU A 338 25.60 -7.49 -5.28
N GLY A 339 24.91 -8.58 -5.59
CA GLY A 339 24.92 -9.24 -6.90
C GLY A 339 23.65 -9.00 -7.71
N ARG A 340 22.70 -9.94 -7.59
CA ARG A 340 21.51 -10.00 -8.44
C ARG A 340 20.62 -8.74 -8.37
N MET A 341 20.49 -8.12 -7.18
CA MET A 341 19.67 -6.91 -7.05
C MET A 341 20.25 -5.73 -7.86
N LEU A 342 21.56 -5.55 -7.82
CA LEU A 342 22.23 -4.54 -8.65
C LEU A 342 22.17 -4.86 -10.16
N GLU A 343 22.24 -6.13 -10.52
CA GLU A 343 22.11 -6.54 -11.93
C GLU A 343 20.72 -6.29 -12.47
N MET A 344 19.67 -6.51 -11.67
CA MET A 344 18.29 -6.17 -12.01
C MET A 344 18.14 -4.67 -12.28
N LEU A 345 18.71 -3.81 -11.42
CA LEU A 345 18.69 -2.35 -11.63
C LEU A 345 19.38 -1.95 -12.94
N ARG A 346 20.57 -2.51 -13.23
CA ARG A 346 21.29 -2.23 -14.47
C ARG A 346 20.52 -2.68 -15.70
N THR A 347 19.88 -3.85 -15.60
CA THR A 347 19.08 -4.40 -16.71
C THR A 347 17.82 -3.58 -16.93
N GLU A 348 17.10 -3.23 -15.86
CA GLU A 348 15.94 -2.34 -15.92
C GLU A 348 16.33 -1.02 -16.60
N THR A 349 17.31 -0.33 -16.06
CA THR A 349 17.78 0.95 -16.61
C THR A 349 18.12 0.88 -18.10
N ARG A 350 18.82 -0.18 -18.52
CA ARG A 350 19.25 -0.38 -19.92
C ARG A 350 18.10 -0.70 -20.87
N LEU A 351 17.11 -1.52 -20.43
CA LEU A 351 16.05 -2.02 -21.28
C LEU A 351 14.85 -1.10 -21.36
N THR A 352 14.50 -0.46 -20.23
CA THR A 352 13.22 0.20 -20.08
C THR A 352 13.27 1.72 -20.26
N SER A 353 14.44 2.35 -20.17
CA SER A 353 14.59 3.78 -20.44
C SER A 353 14.27 4.11 -21.90
N ARG A 354 13.21 4.92 -22.12
CA ARG A 354 12.66 5.18 -23.45
C ARG A 354 12.76 6.63 -23.90
N LEU A 355 12.36 7.58 -23.06
CA LEU A 355 12.57 9.02 -23.26
C LEU A 355 13.55 9.51 -22.19
N GLY A 356 14.82 9.68 -22.55
CA GLY A 356 15.85 9.93 -21.57
C GLY A 356 15.92 8.78 -20.56
N ALA A 357 15.77 9.10 -19.27
CA ALA A 357 15.77 8.11 -18.21
C ALA A 357 14.36 7.59 -17.84
N LEU A 358 13.29 8.10 -18.46
CA LEU A 358 11.91 7.68 -18.16
C LEU A 358 11.70 6.22 -18.55
N PRO A 359 11.28 5.36 -17.59
CA PRO A 359 11.02 3.95 -17.87
C PRO A 359 9.67 3.76 -18.57
N ASP A 360 9.56 2.74 -19.43
CA ASP A 360 8.30 2.29 -20.05
C ASP A 360 8.14 0.78 -19.89
N ALA A 361 6.90 0.32 -19.93
CA ALA A 361 6.54 -1.08 -19.78
C ALA A 361 7.21 -1.97 -20.86
N TRP A 362 7.84 -3.06 -20.40
CA TRP A 362 8.62 -4.00 -21.21
C TRP A 362 7.92 -5.36 -21.31
N SER A 363 7.78 -5.89 -22.53
CA SER A 363 7.26 -7.25 -22.77
C SER A 363 8.42 -8.23 -22.89
N PHE A 364 8.39 -9.27 -22.08
CA PHE A 364 9.40 -10.33 -22.10
C PHE A 364 9.34 -11.17 -23.38
N SER A 365 8.14 -11.48 -23.90
CA SER A 365 7.97 -12.25 -25.12
C SER A 365 8.42 -11.47 -26.36
N LYS A 366 8.09 -10.17 -26.44
CA LYS A 366 8.50 -9.30 -27.56
C LYS A 366 9.96 -8.88 -27.49
N GLN A 367 10.61 -8.96 -26.31
CA GLN A 367 11.92 -8.35 -26.04
C GLN A 367 11.95 -6.87 -26.46
N GLY A 368 10.92 -6.13 -26.09
CA GLY A 368 10.70 -4.74 -26.46
C GLY A 368 9.58 -4.09 -25.66
N PHE A 369 9.36 -2.82 -25.92
CA PHE A 369 8.29 -2.07 -25.24
C PHE A 369 6.91 -2.63 -25.54
N VAL A 370 6.02 -2.57 -24.55
CA VAL A 370 4.62 -3.00 -24.71
C VAL A 370 3.90 -2.14 -25.73
N ARG A 371 4.09 -0.82 -25.68
CA ARG A 371 3.53 0.15 -26.62
C ARG A 371 4.51 0.40 -27.77
N SER A 372 4.01 0.46 -29.02
CA SER A 372 4.83 0.84 -30.18
C SER A 372 5.32 2.29 -30.07
N GLU A 373 4.44 3.22 -29.71
CA GLU A 373 4.74 4.62 -29.50
C GLU A 373 4.78 4.97 -28.01
N PRO A 374 5.70 5.84 -27.54
CA PRO A 374 5.73 6.27 -26.17
C PRO A 374 4.54 7.20 -25.84
N SER A 375 3.97 7.02 -24.67
CA SER A 375 2.97 7.95 -24.12
C SER A 375 3.63 8.75 -23.01
N LEU A 376 3.91 10.03 -23.23
CA LEU A 376 4.59 10.87 -22.24
C LEU A 376 3.86 10.88 -20.89
N ALA A 377 2.52 10.98 -20.90
CA ALA A 377 1.74 10.95 -19.67
C ALA A 377 1.92 9.62 -18.90
N ALA A 378 1.94 8.48 -19.60
CA ALA A 378 2.17 7.19 -18.96
C ALA A 378 3.62 7.01 -18.48
N LEU A 379 4.60 7.58 -19.17
CA LEU A 379 6.00 7.55 -18.75
C LEU A 379 6.25 8.42 -17.52
N ILE A 380 5.62 9.59 -17.45
CA ILE A 380 5.68 10.47 -16.27
C ILE A 380 4.99 9.81 -15.09
N PHE A 381 3.80 9.24 -15.29
CA PHE A 381 3.07 8.52 -14.25
C PHE A 381 3.91 7.36 -13.67
N GLY A 382 4.31 6.40 -14.49
CA GLY A 382 5.11 5.26 -14.02
C GLY A 382 6.51 5.66 -13.51
N GLY A 383 7.09 6.74 -14.04
CA GLY A 383 8.33 7.31 -13.52
C GLY A 383 8.15 7.89 -12.12
N SER A 384 7.04 8.61 -11.87
CA SER A 384 6.70 9.21 -10.58
C SER A 384 6.46 8.16 -9.51
N GLU A 385 5.67 7.13 -9.81
CA GLU A 385 5.48 5.96 -8.94
C GLU A 385 6.83 5.31 -8.58
N TYR A 386 7.66 5.01 -9.58
CA TYR A 386 8.93 4.34 -9.34
C TYR A 386 9.89 5.18 -8.47
N VAL A 387 9.96 6.49 -8.68
CA VAL A 387 10.84 7.33 -7.84
C VAL A 387 10.30 7.49 -6.43
N LYS A 388 8.99 7.70 -6.26
CA LYS A 388 8.38 7.96 -4.95
C LYS A 388 8.23 6.67 -4.12
N ASP A 389 7.62 5.60 -4.67
CA ASP A 389 7.31 4.40 -3.90
C ASP A 389 8.47 3.41 -3.85
N GLY A 390 9.31 3.40 -4.88
CA GLY A 390 10.40 2.45 -4.97
C GLY A 390 11.77 2.99 -4.57
N LEU A 391 12.28 3.96 -5.34
CA LEU A 391 13.68 4.38 -5.22
C LEU A 391 13.92 5.31 -4.03
N LEU A 392 12.94 6.12 -3.65
CA LEU A 392 13.05 7.05 -2.52
C LEU A 392 13.19 6.30 -1.17
N PRO A 393 12.33 5.33 -0.81
CA PRO A 393 12.51 4.54 0.40
C PRO A 393 13.81 3.74 0.42
N LEU A 394 14.27 3.22 -0.73
CA LEU A 394 15.59 2.60 -0.84
C LEU A 394 16.70 3.58 -0.49
N THR A 395 16.66 4.78 -1.07
CA THR A 395 17.65 5.84 -0.83
C THR A 395 17.63 6.29 0.63
N GLU A 396 16.45 6.41 1.22
CA GLU A 396 16.30 6.84 2.61
C GLU A 396 16.89 5.83 3.59
N TYR A 397 16.76 4.54 3.29
CA TYR A 397 17.28 3.48 4.14
C TYR A 397 18.75 3.15 3.89
N LEU A 398 19.19 3.11 2.62
CA LEU A 398 20.54 2.70 2.23
C LEU A 398 21.52 3.87 2.18
N GLY A 399 21.06 5.10 2.00
CA GLY A 399 21.87 6.28 1.71
C GLY A 399 22.37 6.31 0.25
N PRO A 400 23.48 7.01 -0.02
CA PRO A 400 24.07 7.09 -1.36
C PRO A 400 24.33 5.71 -1.97
N SER A 401 23.77 5.45 -3.14
CA SER A 401 23.73 4.13 -3.76
C SER A 401 23.41 4.23 -5.26
N PRO A 402 23.57 3.16 -6.06
CA PRO A 402 23.15 3.14 -7.46
C PRO A 402 21.64 3.39 -7.64
N TRP A 403 20.81 3.09 -6.67
CA TRP A 403 19.36 3.39 -6.68
C TRP A 403 19.10 4.89 -6.59
N LEU A 404 19.88 5.64 -5.80
CA LEU A 404 19.85 7.11 -5.80
C LEU A 404 20.21 7.68 -7.18
N GLU A 405 21.23 7.15 -7.84
CA GLU A 405 21.61 7.61 -9.20
C GLU A 405 20.44 7.42 -10.19
N ARG A 406 19.73 6.28 -10.09
CA ARG A 406 18.54 6.00 -10.90
C ARG A 406 17.39 6.94 -10.57
N LEU A 407 17.12 7.19 -9.28
CA LEU A 407 16.12 8.14 -8.81
C LEU A 407 16.34 9.52 -9.44
N ILE A 408 17.53 10.08 -9.26
CA ILE A 408 17.88 11.42 -9.76
C ILE A 408 17.78 11.48 -11.30
N ALA A 409 18.16 10.41 -12.00
CA ALA A 409 18.06 10.37 -13.47
C ALA A 409 16.60 10.42 -13.93
N ILE A 410 15.71 9.64 -13.32
CA ILE A 410 14.27 9.62 -13.67
C ILE A 410 13.64 10.96 -13.30
N GLU A 411 13.90 11.47 -12.10
CA GLU A 411 13.33 12.73 -11.61
C GLU A 411 13.69 13.90 -12.53
N ASN A 412 14.95 14.01 -12.94
CA ASN A 412 15.36 15.02 -13.89
C ASN A 412 14.64 14.86 -15.25
N ALA A 413 14.48 13.63 -15.74
CA ALA A 413 13.80 13.37 -17.00
C ALA A 413 12.30 13.71 -16.93
N ILE A 414 11.62 13.51 -15.78
CA ILE A 414 10.23 13.97 -15.57
C ILE A 414 10.16 15.50 -15.77
N TRP A 415 11.03 16.25 -15.14
CA TRP A 415 11.01 17.70 -15.18
C TRP A 415 11.57 18.30 -16.47
N GLU A 416 12.44 17.61 -17.19
CA GLU A 416 12.84 17.96 -18.56
C GLU A 416 11.65 17.90 -19.55
N HIS A 417 10.64 17.07 -19.23
CA HIS A 417 9.42 16.92 -20.02
C HIS A 417 8.20 17.66 -19.41
N ALA A 418 8.41 18.56 -18.46
CA ALA A 418 7.36 19.40 -17.89
C ALA A 418 6.86 20.41 -18.93
N THR A 419 5.71 20.11 -19.55
CA THR A 419 5.16 20.90 -20.67
C THR A 419 3.81 21.57 -20.35
N LEU A 420 3.15 21.20 -19.25
CA LEU A 420 1.90 21.81 -18.86
C LEU A 420 2.13 23.22 -18.31
N SER A 421 1.72 24.23 -19.07
CA SER A 421 1.92 25.63 -18.71
C SER A 421 0.97 26.06 -17.59
N THR A 422 1.51 26.66 -16.53
CA THR A 422 0.77 27.27 -15.43
C THR A 422 1.19 28.72 -15.20
N PRO A 423 0.44 29.52 -14.44
CA PRO A 423 0.88 30.87 -14.04
C PRO A 423 2.20 30.88 -13.25
N PHE A 424 2.58 29.75 -12.66
CA PHE A 424 3.78 29.59 -11.82
C PHE A 424 4.95 28.94 -12.57
N GLY A 425 4.79 28.64 -13.85
CA GLY A 425 5.74 27.94 -14.70
C GLY A 425 5.24 26.56 -15.12
N PRO A 426 5.98 25.85 -15.99
CA PRO A 426 5.57 24.53 -16.47
C PRO A 426 5.68 23.47 -15.37
N ILE A 427 4.70 22.55 -15.35
CA ILE A 427 4.67 21.37 -14.47
C ILE A 427 4.56 20.08 -15.31
N PRO A 428 4.93 18.90 -14.75
CA PRO A 428 4.93 17.64 -15.50
C PRO A 428 3.54 17.13 -15.86
N SER A 429 2.55 17.33 -14.99
CA SER A 429 1.22 16.75 -15.11
C SER A 429 0.16 17.60 -14.39
N ASP A 430 -1.12 17.42 -14.75
CA ASP A 430 -2.29 17.88 -14.00
C ASP A 430 -2.90 16.76 -13.11
N ASN A 431 -2.31 15.57 -13.15
CA ASN A 431 -2.70 14.47 -12.27
C ASN A 431 -2.30 14.79 -10.82
N VAL A 432 -3.29 14.73 -9.91
CA VAL A 432 -3.13 15.07 -8.48
C VAL A 432 -2.14 14.14 -7.78
N GLU A 433 -2.20 12.86 -8.11
CA GLU A 433 -1.30 11.83 -7.59
C GLU A 433 0.15 12.09 -7.98
N VAL A 434 0.44 12.19 -9.29
CA VAL A 434 1.78 12.53 -9.80
C VAL A 434 2.35 13.77 -9.12
N ASN A 435 1.54 14.82 -8.97
CA ASN A 435 2.00 16.05 -8.34
C ASN A 435 2.26 15.89 -6.83
N GLY A 436 1.46 15.06 -6.16
CA GLY A 436 1.68 14.71 -4.76
C GLY A 436 2.97 13.92 -4.54
N GLU A 437 3.25 12.95 -5.41
CA GLU A 437 4.48 12.17 -5.43
C GLU A 437 5.71 13.06 -5.69
N GLN A 438 5.62 13.91 -6.71
CA GLN A 438 6.68 14.86 -7.05
C GLN A 438 7.00 15.81 -5.90
N LEU A 439 5.98 16.31 -5.18
CA LEU A 439 6.17 17.15 -4.00
C LEU A 439 6.97 16.42 -2.90
N GLN A 440 6.69 15.16 -2.65
CA GLN A 440 7.39 14.33 -1.68
C GLN A 440 8.85 14.08 -2.09
N VAL A 441 9.07 13.65 -3.35
CA VAL A 441 10.41 13.37 -3.89
C VAL A 441 11.26 14.63 -3.87
N LEU A 442 10.77 15.73 -4.46
CA LEU A 442 11.51 16.99 -4.60
C LEU A 442 11.85 17.60 -3.24
N SER A 443 10.92 17.57 -2.27
CA SER A 443 11.14 18.08 -0.93
C SER A 443 12.27 17.33 -0.20
N ARG A 444 12.39 16.00 -0.41
CA ARG A 444 13.43 15.19 0.21
C ARG A 444 14.77 15.29 -0.53
N ILE A 445 14.79 15.20 -1.87
CA ILE A 445 16.05 15.23 -2.63
C ILE A 445 16.69 16.63 -2.67
N TYR A 446 15.94 17.70 -2.44
CA TYR A 446 16.50 19.02 -2.21
C TYR A 446 17.53 19.00 -1.06
N TRP A 447 17.17 18.46 0.07
CA TRP A 447 18.05 18.35 1.23
C TRP A 447 19.21 17.40 0.98
N LEU A 448 18.95 16.27 0.35
CA LEU A 448 19.96 15.27 0.04
C LEU A 448 21.04 15.80 -0.92
N THR A 449 20.66 16.59 -1.93
CA THR A 449 21.58 17.06 -2.97
C THR A 449 22.09 18.49 -2.76
N GLY A 450 21.33 19.31 -2.04
CA GLY A 450 21.55 20.75 -1.92
C GLY A 450 21.27 21.54 -3.22
N GLU A 451 20.69 20.91 -4.25
CA GLU A 451 20.40 21.55 -5.54
C GLU A 451 19.09 22.33 -5.49
N LYS A 452 19.16 23.64 -5.60
CA LYS A 452 18.02 24.56 -5.48
C LYS A 452 16.87 24.28 -6.44
N ARG A 453 17.17 23.77 -7.64
CA ARG A 453 16.14 23.47 -8.65
C ARG A 453 15.05 22.53 -8.14
N TYR A 454 15.37 21.57 -7.25
CA TYR A 454 14.38 20.65 -6.70
C TYR A 454 13.39 21.39 -5.79
N LEU A 455 13.87 22.30 -4.96
CA LEU A 455 12.99 23.14 -4.17
C LEU A 455 12.16 24.08 -5.07
N GLU A 456 12.76 24.70 -6.09
CA GLU A 456 12.07 25.57 -7.04
C GLU A 456 10.95 24.82 -7.80
N TRP A 457 11.17 23.56 -8.16
CA TRP A 457 10.16 22.70 -8.78
C TRP A 457 9.04 22.33 -7.78
N ALA A 458 9.40 21.96 -6.57
CA ALA A 458 8.41 21.70 -5.50
C ALA A 458 7.56 22.93 -5.17
N GLU A 459 8.19 24.11 -5.06
CA GLU A 459 7.50 25.38 -4.85
C GLU A 459 6.56 25.75 -6.01
N ARG A 460 6.90 25.41 -7.25
CA ARG A 460 6.03 25.62 -8.40
C ARG A 460 4.73 24.81 -8.30
N LEU A 461 4.82 23.56 -7.85
CA LEU A 461 3.64 22.74 -7.55
C LEU A 461 2.90 23.28 -6.32
N GLY A 462 3.61 23.68 -5.28
CA GLY A 462 3.02 24.30 -4.11
C GLY A 462 2.22 25.57 -4.44
N ASP A 463 2.78 26.46 -5.26
CA ASP A 463 2.11 27.67 -5.76
C ASP A 463 0.84 27.31 -6.56
N TYR A 464 0.92 26.30 -7.41
CA TYR A 464 -0.21 25.83 -8.23
C TYR A 464 -1.39 25.38 -7.36
N TYR A 465 -1.12 24.64 -6.29
CA TYR A 465 -2.16 24.13 -5.39
C TYR A 465 -2.55 25.14 -4.29
N LEU A 466 -1.60 25.72 -3.60
CA LEU A 466 -1.88 26.52 -2.38
C LEU A 466 -2.20 27.98 -2.67
N LEU A 467 -1.57 28.57 -3.70
CA LEU A 467 -1.76 29.98 -4.05
C LEU A 467 -2.58 30.15 -5.35
N GLY A 468 -2.75 29.09 -6.12
CA GLY A 468 -3.57 29.06 -7.33
C GLY A 468 -5.04 28.72 -7.05
N SER A 469 -5.68 28.13 -8.08
CA SER A 469 -7.10 27.73 -8.07
C SER A 469 -7.29 26.19 -8.05
N HIS A 470 -6.37 25.47 -7.38
CA HIS A 470 -6.38 24.00 -7.33
C HIS A 470 -6.24 23.49 -5.88
N HIS A 471 -6.59 24.31 -4.91
CA HIS A 471 -6.47 23.96 -3.50
C HIS A 471 -7.32 22.72 -3.17
N PRO A 472 -6.75 21.68 -2.51
CA PRO A 472 -7.40 20.36 -2.37
C PRO A 472 -8.79 20.41 -1.72
N THR A 473 -9.01 21.30 -0.75
CA THR A 473 -10.29 21.36 -0.04
C THR A 473 -11.16 22.56 -0.42
N ARG A 474 -10.60 23.59 -1.06
CA ARG A 474 -11.34 24.79 -1.48
C ARG A 474 -11.85 24.68 -2.91
N ASP A 475 -11.02 24.15 -3.81
CA ASP A 475 -11.24 24.24 -5.25
C ASP A 475 -11.63 22.89 -5.87
N LEU A 476 -11.15 21.76 -5.31
CA LEU A 476 -11.54 20.44 -5.81
C LEU A 476 -12.93 20.05 -5.31
N ARG A 477 -13.75 19.46 -6.21
CA ARG A 477 -15.09 18.95 -5.86
C ARG A 477 -15.02 17.72 -4.98
N GLU A 478 -14.00 16.91 -5.22
CA GLU A 478 -13.76 15.63 -4.59
C GLU A 478 -12.28 15.57 -4.23
N LEU A 479 -11.98 15.21 -2.99
CA LEU A 479 -10.66 14.87 -2.54
C LEU A 479 -10.65 13.41 -2.10
N ARG A 480 -9.89 12.61 -2.79
CA ARG A 480 -9.65 11.23 -2.44
C ARG A 480 -8.58 11.20 -1.34
N LEU A 481 -8.87 10.56 -0.20
CA LEU A 481 -7.94 10.40 0.92
C LEU A 481 -7.28 9.03 0.94
N ARG A 482 -7.90 8.04 0.26
CA ARG A 482 -7.32 6.71 0.07
C ARG A 482 -6.25 6.74 -1.02
N ASP A 483 -5.59 5.60 -1.19
CA ASP A 483 -4.62 5.30 -2.24
C ASP A 483 -4.80 6.14 -3.52
N HIS A 484 -3.71 6.65 -4.08
CA HIS A 484 -3.62 7.62 -5.19
C HIS A 484 -4.12 9.05 -4.89
N GLY A 485 -4.66 9.32 -3.71
CA GLY A 485 -5.16 10.65 -3.35
C GLY A 485 -4.53 11.23 -2.09
N CYS A 486 -4.00 10.38 -1.21
CA CYS A 486 -3.27 10.81 -0.01
C CYS A 486 -1.95 11.50 -0.34
N GLU A 487 -1.37 11.27 -1.52
CA GLU A 487 -0.09 11.81 -1.97
C GLU A 487 -0.08 13.33 -1.98
N ILE A 488 -1.15 13.97 -2.44
CA ILE A 488 -1.20 15.45 -2.51
C ILE A 488 -1.24 16.08 -1.11
N VAL A 489 -1.94 15.45 -0.17
CA VAL A 489 -2.02 15.93 1.23
C VAL A 489 -0.65 15.84 1.88
N SER A 490 -0.01 14.67 1.78
CA SER A 490 1.34 14.43 2.33
C SER A 490 2.38 15.30 1.63
N GLY A 491 2.36 15.39 0.31
CA GLY A 491 3.32 16.15 -0.48
C GLY A 491 3.29 17.65 -0.18
N LEU A 492 2.12 18.26 -0.06
CA LEU A 492 1.98 19.67 0.31
C LEU A 492 2.45 19.92 1.74
N CYS A 493 2.18 19.01 2.67
CA CYS A 493 2.69 19.11 4.03
C CYS A 493 4.21 18.97 4.11
N GLU A 494 4.82 18.06 3.32
CA GLU A 494 6.28 17.93 3.23
C GLU A 494 6.94 19.16 2.62
N LEU A 495 6.35 19.74 1.57
CA LEU A 495 6.81 21.02 1.02
C LEU A 495 6.76 22.12 2.06
N TYR A 496 5.68 22.18 2.86
CA TYR A 496 5.57 23.16 3.94
C TYR A 496 6.69 23.01 4.98
N VAL A 497 7.03 21.78 5.35
CA VAL A 497 8.20 21.51 6.21
C VAL A 497 9.48 21.98 5.52
N ALA A 498 9.70 21.61 4.26
CA ALA A 498 10.92 21.97 3.52
C ALA A 498 11.09 23.49 3.41
N THR A 499 10.03 24.20 3.03
CA THR A 499 10.08 25.68 2.88
C THR A 499 10.26 26.38 4.22
N THR A 500 9.74 25.85 5.31
CA THR A 500 9.93 26.43 6.66
C THR A 500 11.41 26.62 7.00
N PHE A 501 12.26 25.70 6.60
CA PHE A 501 13.69 25.77 6.88
C PHE A 501 14.51 26.38 5.73
N ALA A 502 14.07 26.21 4.47
CA ALA A 502 14.83 26.62 3.29
C ALA A 502 14.39 27.98 2.71
N HIS A 503 13.11 28.32 2.81
CA HIS A 503 12.51 29.53 2.21
C HIS A 503 11.35 30.06 3.08
N PRO A 504 11.63 30.68 4.24
CA PRO A 504 10.61 31.06 5.24
C PRO A 504 9.49 31.97 4.69
N GLU A 505 9.79 32.85 3.73
CA GLU A 505 8.79 33.71 3.09
C GLU A 505 7.74 32.90 2.32
N LYS A 506 8.14 31.80 1.68
CA LYS A 506 7.23 30.85 1.05
C LYS A 506 6.41 30.08 2.07
N ALA A 507 7.05 29.62 3.13
CA ALA A 507 6.36 28.95 4.23
C ALA A 507 5.27 29.85 4.84
N ASP A 508 5.55 31.14 5.03
CA ASP A 508 4.55 32.10 5.53
C ASP A 508 3.36 32.25 4.55
N ALA A 509 3.60 32.23 3.25
CA ALA A 509 2.52 32.25 2.24
C ALA A 509 1.70 30.94 2.23
N TYR A 510 2.33 29.81 2.48
CA TYR A 510 1.67 28.47 2.48
C TYR A 510 0.95 28.15 3.79
N ARG A 511 1.32 28.79 4.91
CA ARG A 511 0.77 28.46 6.24
C ARG A 511 -0.75 28.45 6.28
N ALA A 512 -1.40 29.53 5.85
CA ALA A 512 -2.86 29.61 5.91
C ALA A 512 -3.56 28.57 5.02
N PRO A 513 -3.20 28.38 3.74
CA PRO A 513 -3.78 27.33 2.91
C PRO A 513 -3.50 25.91 3.44
N ILE A 514 -2.33 25.62 3.98
CA ILE A 514 -2.03 24.29 4.58
C ILE A 514 -2.95 24.02 5.77
N HIS A 515 -3.13 25.02 6.66
CA HIS A 515 -4.05 24.87 7.78
C HIS A 515 -5.50 24.73 7.32
N GLU A 516 -5.93 25.48 6.31
CA GLU A 516 -7.26 25.35 5.69
C GLU A 516 -7.49 23.92 5.20
N MET A 517 -6.51 23.33 4.50
CA MET A 517 -6.59 21.95 4.01
C MET A 517 -6.69 20.94 5.17
N CYS A 518 -5.75 20.99 6.11
CA CYS A 518 -5.71 20.07 7.25
C CYS A 518 -6.97 20.17 8.12
N ASP A 519 -7.41 21.39 8.42
CA ASP A 519 -8.60 21.63 9.25
C ASP A 519 -9.86 21.10 8.56
N ARG A 520 -9.98 21.34 7.25
CA ARG A 520 -11.14 20.86 6.51
C ARG A 520 -11.19 19.35 6.38
N ILE A 521 -10.04 18.69 6.17
CA ILE A 521 -9.96 17.22 6.17
C ILE A 521 -10.39 16.67 7.54
N LEU A 522 -9.89 17.24 8.65
CA LEU A 522 -10.27 16.78 9.98
C LEU A 522 -11.74 17.06 10.35
N GLU A 523 -12.34 18.08 9.75
CA GLU A 523 -13.74 18.44 9.98
C GLU A 523 -14.73 17.49 9.27
N VAL A 524 -14.46 17.15 8.01
CA VAL A 524 -15.43 16.45 7.14
C VAL A 524 -14.99 15.05 6.76
N GLY A 525 -13.71 14.72 6.89
CA GLY A 525 -13.12 13.50 6.40
C GLY A 525 -12.91 12.41 7.45
N CYS A 526 -13.33 12.65 8.72
CA CYS A 526 -13.09 11.70 9.80
C CYS A 526 -14.39 11.32 10.52
N ASP A 527 -14.46 10.08 10.99
CA ASP A 527 -15.48 9.65 11.95
C ASP A 527 -15.20 10.19 13.38
N ALA A 528 -16.08 9.92 14.33
CA ALA A 528 -15.95 10.37 15.72
C ALA A 528 -14.69 9.83 16.42
N ARG A 529 -14.13 8.71 15.95
CA ARG A 529 -12.91 8.06 16.46
C ARG A 529 -11.65 8.60 15.80
N GLY A 530 -11.79 9.34 14.70
CA GLY A 530 -10.71 9.89 13.90
C GLY A 530 -10.29 9.04 12.72
N MET A 531 -11.01 7.94 12.40
CA MET A 531 -10.74 7.15 11.22
C MET A 531 -11.23 7.89 9.97
N MET A 532 -10.39 7.93 8.93
CA MET A 532 -10.69 8.69 7.71
C MET A 532 -11.54 7.89 6.73
N TYR A 533 -12.37 8.60 5.97
CA TYR A 533 -13.15 8.08 4.85
C TYR A 533 -12.33 8.07 3.56
N ASN A 534 -12.70 7.22 2.60
CA ASN A 534 -12.00 7.09 1.32
C ASN A 534 -12.03 8.39 0.49
N VAL A 535 -13.17 9.05 0.46
CA VAL A 535 -13.43 10.22 -0.38
C VAL A 535 -14.22 11.25 0.40
N VAL A 536 -13.80 12.50 0.30
CA VAL A 536 -14.52 13.65 0.86
C VAL A 536 -14.91 14.61 -0.25
N HIS A 537 -16.04 15.28 -0.05
CA HIS A 537 -16.52 16.39 -0.88
C HIS A 537 -16.41 17.68 -0.04
N PRO A 538 -15.25 18.32 -0.01
CA PRO A 538 -14.98 19.34 0.99
C PRO A 538 -15.92 20.54 0.93
N GLN A 539 -16.34 20.94 -0.29
CA GLN A 539 -17.26 22.08 -0.49
C GLN A 539 -18.67 21.78 0.02
N LEU A 540 -19.10 20.51 -0.05
CA LEU A 540 -20.43 20.07 0.39
C LEU A 540 -20.44 19.67 1.87
N GLY A 541 -19.30 19.43 2.49
CA GLY A 541 -19.20 18.90 3.85
C GLY A 541 -19.72 17.47 3.98
N THR A 542 -19.55 16.64 2.92
CA THR A 542 -19.99 15.25 2.86
C THR A 542 -18.82 14.33 2.51
N HIS A 543 -18.99 13.04 2.73
CA HIS A 543 -18.01 12.00 2.47
C HIS A 543 -18.72 10.72 1.99
N ASP A 544 -17.96 9.76 1.47
CA ASP A 544 -18.45 8.40 1.25
C ASP A 544 -18.47 7.60 2.59
N SER A 545 -18.88 6.32 2.54
CA SER A 545 -18.95 5.46 3.73
C SER A 545 -17.74 4.53 3.89
N GLY A 546 -16.83 4.49 2.92
CA GLY A 546 -15.67 3.60 2.94
C GLY A 546 -14.57 4.12 3.87
N ILE A 547 -13.95 3.23 4.63
CA ILE A 547 -12.80 3.55 5.50
C ILE A 547 -11.52 3.52 4.68
N CYS A 548 -10.72 4.56 4.84
CA CYS A 548 -9.48 4.78 4.15
C CYS A 548 -8.37 3.85 4.68
N ASP A 549 -7.74 3.09 3.80
CA ASP A 549 -6.57 2.25 4.08
C ASP A 549 -5.32 3.10 4.36
N THR A 550 -5.15 4.20 3.63
CA THR A 550 -4.05 5.15 3.78
C THR A 550 -4.35 6.28 4.79
N TRP A 551 -5.25 6.03 5.75
CA TRP A 551 -5.59 7.01 6.80
C TRP A 551 -4.34 7.55 7.51
N GLY A 552 -3.37 6.68 7.77
CA GLY A 552 -2.13 7.04 8.45
C GLY A 552 -1.24 7.95 7.62
N TYR A 553 -1.25 7.82 6.30
CA TYR A 553 -0.49 8.68 5.39
C TYR A 553 -0.97 10.14 5.44
N ASN A 554 -2.28 10.36 5.42
CA ASN A 554 -2.85 11.69 5.60
C ASN A 554 -2.49 12.27 6.98
N TYR A 555 -2.55 11.46 8.04
CA TYR A 555 -2.13 11.89 9.38
C TYR A 555 -0.63 12.15 9.50
N ASN A 556 0.23 11.45 8.74
CA ASN A 556 1.66 11.77 8.66
C ASN A 556 1.88 13.21 8.20
N GLY A 557 1.19 13.62 7.12
CA GLY A 557 1.22 15.02 6.65
C GLY A 557 0.72 16.00 7.71
N ILE A 558 -0.46 15.77 8.30
CA ILE A 558 -1.04 16.62 9.34
C ILE A 558 -0.13 16.72 10.58
N TYR A 559 0.50 15.59 10.98
CA TYR A 559 1.42 15.58 12.11
C TYR A 559 2.72 16.35 11.80
N SER A 560 3.18 16.32 10.56
CA SER A 560 4.34 17.10 10.11
C SER A 560 4.09 18.61 10.26
N VAL A 561 2.89 19.07 9.94
CA VAL A 561 2.47 20.47 10.20
C VAL A 561 2.43 20.76 11.70
N TYR A 562 1.96 19.81 12.54
CA TYR A 562 2.06 19.97 14.00
C TYR A 562 3.51 20.13 14.46
N LEU A 563 4.46 19.39 13.88
CA LEU A 563 5.88 19.50 14.27
C LEU A 563 6.46 20.88 13.98
N ILE A 564 5.94 21.61 13.00
CA ILE A 564 6.33 22.99 12.65
C ILE A 564 5.60 23.99 13.56
N ASP A 565 4.30 24.06 13.48
CA ASP A 565 3.48 25.13 14.04
C ASP A 565 2.99 24.86 15.47
N LYS A 566 3.21 23.65 15.99
CA LYS A 566 2.78 23.20 17.32
C LYS A 566 1.27 23.34 17.57
N THR A 567 0.46 23.27 16.50
CA THR A 567 -1.00 23.35 16.57
C THR A 567 -1.57 22.12 17.29
N PRO A 568 -2.11 22.25 18.52
CA PRO A 568 -2.45 21.08 19.37
C PRO A 568 -3.49 20.15 18.73
N ARG A 569 -4.46 20.72 18.00
CA ARG A 569 -5.53 19.98 17.31
C ARG A 569 -5.00 18.85 16.43
N TYR A 570 -3.89 19.03 15.74
CA TYR A 570 -3.32 18.04 14.81
C TYR A 570 -2.72 16.85 15.57
N ARG A 571 -1.99 17.11 16.64
CA ARG A 571 -1.50 16.04 17.52
C ARG A 571 -2.65 15.29 18.20
N GLU A 572 -3.65 16.02 18.68
CA GLU A 572 -4.82 15.43 19.35
C GLU A 572 -5.61 14.54 18.39
N ALA A 573 -5.72 14.91 17.11
CA ALA A 573 -6.36 14.09 16.09
C ALA A 573 -5.61 12.77 15.89
N VAL A 574 -4.26 12.80 15.76
CA VAL A 574 -3.43 11.60 15.69
C VAL A 574 -3.58 10.74 16.95
N ARG A 575 -3.49 11.33 18.12
CA ARG A 575 -3.65 10.58 19.37
C ARG A 575 -5.04 9.96 19.50
N ARG A 576 -6.07 10.63 19.01
CA ARG A 576 -7.44 10.13 18.99
C ARG A 576 -7.53 8.87 18.16
N VAL A 577 -7.13 8.88 16.89
CA VAL A 577 -7.22 7.69 16.04
C VAL A 577 -6.40 6.53 16.60
N LEU A 578 -5.16 6.76 17.05
CA LEU A 578 -4.33 5.71 17.63
C LEU A 578 -4.94 5.10 18.89
N SER A 579 -5.64 5.90 19.71
CA SER A 579 -6.31 5.41 20.93
C SER A 579 -7.51 4.51 20.64
N HIS A 580 -8.15 4.65 19.46
CA HIS A 580 -9.36 3.92 19.09
C HIS A 580 -9.11 2.76 18.11
N LEU A 581 -7.85 2.51 17.72
CA LEU A 581 -7.53 1.40 16.80
C LEU A 581 -7.93 0.02 17.36
N ARG A 582 -8.01 -0.13 18.67
CA ARG A 582 -8.40 -1.38 19.34
C ARG A 582 -9.91 -1.59 19.35
N ASP A 583 -10.71 -0.54 19.22
CA ASP A 583 -12.17 -0.60 19.29
C ASP A 583 -12.76 -1.28 18.04
N GLU A 584 -14.04 -1.04 17.72
CA GLU A 584 -14.72 -1.64 16.56
C GLU A 584 -14.02 -1.42 15.22
N VAL A 585 -13.21 -0.35 15.08
CA VAL A 585 -12.33 -0.17 13.92
C VAL A 585 -11.28 -1.26 13.81
N GLY A 586 -10.86 -1.82 14.94
CA GLY A 586 -9.92 -2.93 14.99
C GLY A 586 -10.41 -4.20 14.31
N ASP A 587 -11.71 -4.34 14.06
CA ASP A 587 -12.30 -5.45 13.33
C ASP A 587 -12.55 -5.15 11.86
N HIS A 588 -12.21 -3.93 11.39
CA HIS A 588 -12.26 -3.63 9.96
C HIS A 588 -11.32 -4.56 9.19
N HIS A 589 -11.84 -5.16 8.14
CA HIS A 589 -11.09 -6.04 7.24
C HIS A 589 -10.93 -5.36 5.89
N TRP A 590 -9.70 -5.01 5.55
CA TRP A 590 -9.37 -4.54 4.21
C TRP A 590 -9.40 -5.70 3.20
N GLY A 591 -9.61 -5.36 1.93
CA GLY A 591 -9.85 -6.35 0.88
C GLY A 591 -8.59 -7.02 0.33
N SER A 592 -7.41 -6.47 0.58
CA SER A 592 -6.13 -6.95 0.04
C SER A 592 -5.01 -6.88 1.08
N ALA A 593 -3.90 -7.58 0.83
CA ALA A 593 -2.71 -7.50 1.66
C ALA A 593 -2.07 -6.10 1.58
N ASP A 594 -2.20 -5.45 0.44
CA ASP A 594 -1.73 -4.09 0.19
C ASP A 594 -2.45 -3.06 1.06
N GLU A 595 -3.81 -3.07 1.08
CA GLU A 595 -4.61 -2.21 1.96
C GLU A 595 -4.23 -2.40 3.45
N TYR A 596 -3.91 -3.65 3.88
CA TYR A 596 -3.36 -3.90 5.21
C TYR A 596 -1.97 -3.30 5.39
N ALA A 597 -1.09 -3.42 4.39
CA ALA A 597 0.27 -2.93 4.45
C ALA A 597 0.33 -1.41 4.63
N ASP A 598 -0.48 -0.67 3.88
CA ASP A 598 -0.56 0.78 3.95
C ASP A 598 -1.11 1.27 5.29
N SER A 599 -2.18 0.63 5.77
CA SER A 599 -2.78 0.97 7.05
C SER A 599 -1.82 0.71 8.22
N LEU A 600 -1.09 -0.39 8.18
CA LEU A 600 -0.09 -0.76 9.19
C LEU A 600 1.15 0.14 9.12
N GLU A 601 1.63 0.50 7.93
CA GLU A 601 2.73 1.44 7.77
C GLU A 601 2.42 2.77 8.44
N GLY A 602 1.26 3.36 8.10
CA GLY A 602 0.82 4.61 8.70
C GLY A 602 0.73 4.52 10.22
N ALA A 603 0.18 3.41 10.75
CA ALA A 603 0.11 3.18 12.19
C ALA A 603 1.51 3.06 12.84
N ILE A 604 2.46 2.35 12.22
CA ILE A 604 3.83 2.19 12.73
C ILE A 604 4.57 3.56 12.76
N ASN A 605 4.42 4.36 11.70
CA ASN A 605 5.03 5.69 11.61
C ASN A 605 4.50 6.63 12.69
N LEU A 606 3.18 6.65 12.90
CA LEU A 606 2.54 7.48 13.93
C LEU A 606 2.83 6.95 15.34
N TYR A 607 2.84 5.64 15.55
CA TYR A 607 3.21 5.02 16.83
C TYR A 607 4.65 5.35 17.24
N ASN A 608 5.57 5.42 16.30
CA ASN A 608 6.94 5.87 16.59
C ASN A 608 6.97 7.29 17.20
N ARG A 609 6.02 8.16 16.86
CA ARG A 609 5.90 9.54 17.36
C ARG A 609 5.04 9.65 18.59
N GLU A 610 3.95 8.90 18.66
CA GLU A 610 2.97 8.87 19.75
C GLU A 610 2.76 7.39 20.19
N PRO A 611 3.60 6.87 21.09
CA PRO A 611 3.57 5.46 21.49
C PRO A 611 2.36 5.13 22.39
N ILE A 612 1.21 4.97 21.76
CA ILE A 612 -0.07 4.65 22.43
C ILE A 612 -0.25 3.12 22.46
N PRO A 613 -0.46 2.49 23.63
CA PRO A 613 -0.51 1.03 23.76
C PRO A 613 -1.54 0.34 22.86
N SER A 614 -2.75 0.90 22.73
CA SER A 614 -3.80 0.37 21.84
C SER A 614 -3.35 0.25 20.39
N ALA A 615 -2.53 1.19 19.90
CA ALA A 615 -1.97 1.11 18.55
C ALA A 615 -0.96 -0.03 18.42
N ALA A 616 -0.08 -0.21 19.42
CA ALA A 616 0.87 -1.33 19.43
C ALA A 616 0.16 -2.69 19.39
N GLU A 617 -0.86 -2.88 20.22
CA GLU A 617 -1.67 -4.10 20.27
C GLU A 617 -2.41 -4.36 18.94
N TRP A 618 -2.93 -3.30 18.32
CA TRP A 618 -3.59 -3.39 17.03
C TRP A 618 -2.61 -3.78 15.91
N ILE A 619 -1.44 -3.14 15.85
CA ILE A 619 -0.39 -3.44 14.89
C ILE A 619 0.07 -4.90 15.04
N ASP A 620 0.34 -5.36 16.27
CA ASP A 620 0.76 -6.74 16.57
C ASP A 620 -0.28 -7.78 16.09
N ARG A 621 -1.57 -7.47 16.16
CA ARG A 621 -2.64 -8.33 15.67
C ARG A 621 -2.77 -8.28 14.14
N LYS A 622 -2.82 -7.08 13.57
CA LYS A 622 -3.12 -6.88 12.14
C LYS A 622 -1.97 -7.26 11.20
N ILE A 623 -0.72 -7.28 11.68
CA ILE A 623 0.41 -7.73 10.88
C ILE A 623 0.24 -9.18 10.39
N HIS A 624 -0.46 -10.02 11.14
CA HIS A 624 -0.75 -11.40 10.72
C HIS A 624 -1.89 -11.48 9.71
N ASP A 625 -2.89 -10.58 9.82
CA ASP A 625 -3.96 -10.48 8.81
C ASP A 625 -3.38 -10.16 7.43
N MET A 626 -2.38 -9.27 7.36
CA MET A 626 -1.64 -8.92 6.14
C MET A 626 -0.95 -10.13 5.48
N TRP A 627 -0.41 -11.06 6.30
CA TRP A 627 0.33 -12.21 5.79
C TRP A 627 -0.53 -13.45 5.46
N LYS A 628 -1.83 -13.47 5.82
CA LYS A 628 -2.73 -14.60 5.55
C LYS A 628 -2.73 -15.10 4.10
N PRO A 629 -2.65 -14.24 3.06
CA PRO A 629 -2.63 -14.70 1.67
C PRO A 629 -1.27 -15.23 1.20
N GLN A 630 -0.22 -15.29 2.05
CA GLN A 630 1.07 -15.81 1.64
C GLN A 630 0.98 -17.30 1.28
N ARG A 631 1.43 -17.62 0.07
CA ARG A 631 1.41 -18.98 -0.49
C ARG A 631 2.59 -19.81 0.04
N PRO A 632 2.54 -21.16 -0.07
CA PRO A 632 3.66 -22.03 0.31
C PRO A 632 4.97 -21.71 -0.40
N ASP A 633 4.93 -21.17 -1.63
CA ASP A 633 6.10 -20.70 -2.38
C ASP A 633 6.60 -19.31 -1.95
N GLY A 634 6.00 -18.73 -0.92
CA GLY A 634 6.33 -17.43 -0.35
C GLY A 634 5.61 -16.23 -0.99
N ILE A 635 4.99 -16.41 -2.15
CA ILE A 635 4.41 -15.30 -2.93
C ILE A 635 3.11 -14.80 -2.30
N ILE A 636 2.94 -13.49 -2.30
CA ILE A 636 1.66 -12.79 -2.24
C ILE A 636 1.49 -12.09 -3.58
N GLU A 637 0.31 -12.20 -4.16
CA GLU A 637 -0.06 -11.59 -5.43
C GLU A 637 -1.49 -11.05 -5.31
N GLY A 638 -1.64 -9.76 -5.52
CA GLY A 638 -2.92 -9.08 -5.64
C GLY A 638 -3.16 -8.62 -7.08
N TRP A 639 -3.35 -7.34 -7.26
CA TRP A 639 -3.39 -6.68 -8.57
C TRP A 639 -2.05 -6.81 -9.31
N HIS A 640 -0.97 -6.75 -8.56
CA HIS A 640 0.42 -6.93 -8.98
C HIS A 640 1.18 -7.76 -7.94
N GLY A 641 2.49 -7.86 -8.07
CA GLY A 641 3.36 -8.38 -7.02
C GLY A 641 3.41 -7.37 -5.87
N ASP A 642 2.84 -7.76 -4.73
CA ASP A 642 2.53 -6.87 -3.63
C ASP A 642 3.70 -6.81 -2.63
N GLY A 643 4.75 -6.07 -2.99
CA GLY A 643 5.96 -5.89 -2.16
C GLY A 643 5.74 -4.96 -0.96
N ASN A 644 4.64 -4.21 -0.93
CA ASN A 644 4.26 -3.37 0.20
C ASN A 644 4.12 -4.19 1.49
N VAL A 645 3.72 -5.47 1.39
CA VAL A 645 3.72 -6.40 2.53
C VAL A 645 5.13 -6.59 3.12
N ALA A 646 6.16 -6.70 2.27
CA ALA A 646 7.54 -6.83 2.72
C ALA A 646 8.06 -5.51 3.29
N ARG A 647 7.71 -4.35 2.70
CA ARG A 647 7.99 -3.02 3.23
C ARG A 647 7.53 -2.90 4.68
N THR A 648 6.25 -3.11 4.89
CA THR A 648 5.59 -2.91 6.19
C THR A 648 6.06 -3.94 7.22
N ALA A 649 6.29 -5.19 6.81
CA ALA A 649 6.85 -6.21 7.69
C ALA A 649 8.31 -5.91 8.12
N LEU A 650 9.14 -5.35 7.23
CA LEU A 650 10.48 -4.88 7.59
C LEU A 650 10.39 -3.70 8.57
N MET A 651 9.47 -2.74 8.39
CA MET A 651 9.24 -1.66 9.35
C MET A 651 8.85 -2.18 10.73
N TYR A 652 7.92 -3.15 10.76
CA TYR A 652 7.53 -3.83 12.00
C TYR A 652 8.71 -4.56 12.66
N ALA A 653 9.49 -5.32 11.88
CA ALA A 653 10.65 -6.04 12.40
C ALA A 653 11.69 -5.06 12.99
N PHE A 654 11.94 -3.92 12.34
CA PHE A 654 12.83 -2.89 12.87
C PHE A 654 12.28 -2.22 14.12
N TRP A 655 10.96 -2.07 14.26
CA TRP A 655 10.39 -1.68 15.54
C TRP A 655 10.72 -2.70 16.64
N LYS A 656 10.51 -3.99 16.40
CA LYS A 656 10.75 -5.06 17.37
C LYS A 656 12.24 -5.26 17.68
N THR A 657 13.14 -4.90 16.78
CA THR A 657 14.58 -4.89 17.03
C THR A 657 15.14 -3.53 17.45
N GLN A 658 14.29 -2.49 17.55
CA GLN A 658 14.70 -1.10 17.78
C GLN A 658 15.76 -0.62 16.78
N GLY A 659 15.62 -1.00 15.51
CA GLY A 659 16.55 -0.66 14.43
C GLY A 659 17.84 -1.50 14.38
N LEU A 660 18.07 -2.42 15.32
CA LEU A 660 19.23 -3.28 15.33
C LEU A 660 19.15 -4.36 14.26
N ARG A 661 20.30 -4.74 13.71
CA ARG A 661 20.46 -5.83 12.75
C ARG A 661 21.65 -6.72 13.10
N VAL A 662 21.61 -7.96 12.62
CA VAL A 662 22.75 -8.90 12.68
C VAL A 662 23.30 -9.14 11.28
N GLU A 663 24.59 -9.34 11.16
CA GLU A 663 25.26 -9.67 9.90
C GLU A 663 26.36 -10.72 10.12
N PRO A 664 26.31 -11.90 9.47
CA PRO A 664 25.22 -12.36 8.58
C PRO A 664 23.95 -12.77 9.33
N TRP A 665 22.79 -12.47 8.75
CA TRP A 665 21.52 -13.00 9.23
C TRP A 665 21.37 -14.48 8.87
N ARG A 666 20.74 -15.26 9.74
CA ARG A 666 20.41 -16.68 9.53
C ARG A 666 19.03 -16.98 10.07
N GLU A 667 18.39 -18.02 9.55
CA GLU A 667 17.04 -18.47 9.93
C GLU A 667 16.93 -19.01 11.37
N ASP A 668 18.04 -19.23 12.06
CA ASP A 668 18.07 -19.66 13.46
C ASP A 668 18.38 -18.51 14.43
N ILE A 669 18.43 -17.27 13.97
CA ILE A 669 18.76 -16.10 14.78
C ILE A 669 17.51 -15.28 15.08
N ARG A 670 17.25 -15.06 16.36
CA ARG A 670 16.12 -14.24 16.84
C ARG A 670 16.67 -13.08 17.65
N LEU A 671 16.72 -11.90 17.03
CA LEU A 671 17.15 -10.64 17.64
C LEU A 671 15.93 -9.79 17.98
N GLY A 672 15.82 -9.37 19.22
CA GLY A 672 14.81 -8.40 19.64
C GLY A 672 15.37 -7.41 20.65
N ALA A 673 14.72 -6.27 20.76
CA ALA A 673 15.13 -5.21 21.67
C ALA A 673 13.94 -4.43 22.22
N VAL A 674 14.15 -3.79 23.37
CA VAL A 674 13.20 -2.92 24.05
C VAL A 674 13.91 -1.72 24.63
N LEU A 675 13.47 -0.52 24.31
CA LEU A 675 13.97 0.71 24.93
C LEU A 675 13.11 1.05 26.15
N GLN A 676 13.71 1.08 27.33
CA GLN A 676 13.03 1.39 28.58
C GLN A 676 13.90 2.28 29.45
N LYS A 677 13.34 3.41 29.93
CA LYS A 677 14.06 4.36 30.81
C LYS A 677 15.44 4.78 30.30
N GLY A 678 15.57 4.93 28.96
CA GLY A 678 16.83 5.33 28.31
C GLY A 678 17.88 4.22 28.17
N GLN A 679 17.55 2.98 28.56
CA GLN A 679 18.36 1.79 28.37
C GLN A 679 17.74 0.89 27.31
N LEU A 680 18.54 0.38 26.40
CA LEU A 680 18.14 -0.61 25.42
C LEU A 680 18.49 -1.99 25.91
N TYR A 681 17.48 -2.82 26.13
CA TYR A 681 17.61 -4.23 26.48
C TYR A 681 17.54 -5.06 25.20
N VAL A 682 18.60 -5.84 24.95
CA VAL A 682 18.74 -6.64 23.73
C VAL A 682 18.81 -8.11 24.10
N SER A 683 17.97 -8.93 23.43
CA SER A 683 18.01 -10.39 23.49
C SER A 683 18.32 -10.94 22.10
N LEU A 684 19.30 -11.84 22.01
CA LEU A 684 19.69 -12.55 20.81
C LEU A 684 19.72 -14.05 21.11
N THR A 685 18.83 -14.79 20.50
CA THR A 685 18.78 -16.25 20.61
C THR A 685 19.29 -16.90 19.34
N ILE A 686 20.12 -17.93 19.48
CA ILE A 686 20.67 -18.74 18.38
C ILE A 686 20.53 -20.23 18.67
N ASP A 687 20.29 -21.03 17.63
CA ASP A 687 20.16 -22.50 17.77
C ASP A 687 21.47 -23.25 17.46
N ARG A 688 22.50 -22.56 16.96
CA ARG A 688 23.83 -23.07 16.68
C ARG A 688 24.86 -21.95 16.76
N PRO A 689 26.14 -22.26 17.00
CA PRO A 689 27.20 -21.25 17.13
C PRO A 689 27.17 -20.22 16.00
N TRP A 690 27.40 -18.95 16.35
CA TRP A 690 27.38 -17.85 15.40
C TRP A 690 28.48 -16.83 15.70
N THR A 691 29.16 -16.43 14.63
CA THR A 691 30.14 -15.33 14.66
C THR A 691 29.68 -14.30 13.64
N GLY A 692 29.54 -13.06 14.06
CA GLY A 692 29.06 -11.99 13.21
C GLY A 692 29.14 -10.63 13.89
N ARG A 693 28.23 -9.74 13.47
CA ARG A 693 28.18 -8.36 13.97
C ARG A 693 26.77 -7.98 14.36
N LEU A 694 26.66 -7.23 15.46
CA LEU A 694 25.46 -6.53 15.86
C LEU A 694 25.60 -5.06 15.41
N LEU A 695 24.73 -4.60 14.52
CA LEU A 695 24.73 -3.27 13.94
C LEU A 695 23.63 -2.41 14.56
N PHE A 696 23.98 -1.18 14.90
CA PHE A 696 23.06 -0.17 15.39
C PHE A 696 22.71 0.80 14.27
N ASP A 697 21.53 1.38 14.32
CA ASP A 697 21.08 2.36 13.34
C ASP A 697 21.65 3.76 13.63
N ARG A 698 21.58 4.62 12.64
CA ARG A 698 21.98 6.03 12.72
C ARG A 698 20.77 6.94 12.44
N PRO A 699 20.80 8.21 12.82
CA PRO A 699 19.80 9.18 12.39
C PRO A 699 19.87 9.37 10.87
N ARG A 700 19.16 8.52 10.11
CA ARG A 700 19.21 8.44 8.64
C ARG A 700 18.67 9.73 8.01
N HIS A 701 17.62 10.32 8.58
CA HIS A 701 17.10 11.62 8.14
C HIS A 701 18.19 12.68 8.12
N LYS A 702 19.07 12.71 9.14
CA LYS A 702 20.18 13.65 9.27
C LYS A 702 21.38 13.27 8.41
N HIS A 703 21.81 12.00 8.48
CA HIS A 703 23.08 11.54 7.88
C HIS A 703 22.99 11.26 6.38
N PHE A 704 21.82 10.85 5.88
CA PHE A 704 21.63 10.50 4.47
C PHE A 704 20.93 11.61 3.71
N PHE A 705 19.80 12.11 4.24
CA PHE A 705 18.99 13.12 3.58
C PHE A 705 19.31 14.56 3.99
N HIS A 706 20.07 14.76 5.07
CA HIS A 706 20.33 16.09 5.64
C HIS A 706 19.05 16.87 5.98
N LEU A 707 17.97 16.19 6.28
CA LEU A 707 16.71 16.79 6.70
C LEU A 707 16.91 17.54 8.00
N PRO A 708 16.39 18.77 8.13
CA PRO A 708 16.51 19.59 9.34
C PRO A 708 15.62 19.09 10.48
N LEU A 709 14.64 18.26 10.19
CA LEU A 709 13.66 17.69 11.12
C LEU A 709 13.33 16.28 10.71
N ASP A 710 13.25 15.37 11.68
CA ASP A 710 12.66 14.05 11.45
C ASP A 710 11.14 14.13 11.63
N TYR A 711 10.39 13.97 10.55
CA TYR A 711 8.94 14.00 10.51
C TYR A 711 8.39 12.71 9.88
N PRO A 712 7.17 12.25 10.25
CA PRO A 712 6.59 11.07 9.64
C PRO A 712 6.21 11.38 8.18
N ARG A 713 6.48 10.43 7.28
CA ARG A 713 6.28 10.54 5.85
C ARG A 713 6.00 9.19 5.21
N ILE A 714 5.34 9.18 4.07
CA ILE A 714 5.00 7.93 3.37
C ILE A 714 6.29 7.20 2.97
N ASN A 715 6.28 5.88 3.13
CA ASN A 715 7.39 4.95 2.86
C ASN A 715 8.65 5.17 3.73
N GLN A 716 8.54 5.94 4.82
CA GLN A 716 9.62 6.09 5.78
C GLN A 716 9.77 4.82 6.62
N PHE A 717 10.98 4.30 6.71
CA PHE A 717 11.38 3.36 7.76
C PHE A 717 11.67 4.14 9.04
N PRO A 718 10.81 4.09 10.08
CA PRO A 718 11.01 4.90 11.29
C PRO A 718 12.36 4.64 11.96
N GLU A 719 12.92 5.68 12.55
CA GLU A 719 14.13 5.60 13.34
C GLU A 719 13.76 5.27 14.79
N TRP A 720 14.28 4.18 15.33
CA TRP A 720 13.97 3.75 16.69
C TRP A 720 15.10 4.11 17.67
N PHE A 721 16.04 3.20 17.86
CA PHE A 721 17.25 3.50 18.66
C PHE A 721 18.42 3.80 17.72
N THR A 722 18.68 5.08 17.47
CA THR A 722 19.77 5.53 16.61
C THR A 722 20.97 6.00 17.45
N VAL A 723 22.16 5.98 16.89
CA VAL A 723 23.39 6.50 17.51
C VAL A 723 23.91 7.62 16.61
N ASP A 724 24.04 8.85 17.15
CA ASP A 724 24.57 10.00 16.42
C ASP A 724 26.12 10.03 16.50
N GLU A 725 26.77 10.79 15.62
CA GLU A 725 28.23 10.87 15.51
C GLU A 725 28.92 11.44 16.78
N ASP A 726 28.22 12.29 17.53
CA ASP A 726 28.67 12.86 18.79
C ASP A 726 28.32 11.99 20.02
N GLU A 727 27.74 10.79 19.79
CA GLU A 727 27.38 9.85 20.83
C GLU A 727 28.38 8.66 20.90
N SER A 728 28.35 7.98 22.01
CA SER A 728 28.99 6.68 22.21
C SER A 728 28.05 5.78 22.99
N LEU A 729 28.25 4.47 22.85
CA LEU A 729 27.50 3.46 23.58
C LEU A 729 28.35 2.86 24.71
N THR A 730 27.72 2.62 25.84
CA THR A 730 28.17 1.63 26.81
C THR A 730 27.37 0.37 26.56
N VAL A 731 28.02 -0.71 26.16
CA VAL A 731 27.46 -2.03 25.90
C VAL A 731 27.90 -2.97 27.00
N GLU A 732 26.96 -3.44 27.80
CA GLU A 732 27.17 -4.39 28.87
C GLU A 732 26.59 -5.75 28.46
N ASN A 733 27.45 -6.75 28.27
CA ASN A 733 27.04 -8.12 28.02
C ASN A 733 26.74 -8.79 29.37
N ILE A 734 25.48 -9.03 29.63
CA ILE A 734 24.99 -9.61 30.89
C ILE A 734 25.35 -11.08 30.98
N THR A 735 25.34 -11.80 29.87
CA THR A 735 25.65 -13.23 29.80
C THR A 735 27.13 -13.52 30.16
N TYR A 736 28.08 -12.70 29.64
CA TYR A 736 29.50 -12.87 29.87
C TYR A 736 30.09 -11.92 30.94
N ARG A 737 29.26 -10.99 31.46
CA ARG A 737 29.65 -9.95 32.44
C ARG A 737 30.79 -9.06 31.94
N GLU A 738 30.72 -8.66 30.68
CA GLU A 738 31.68 -7.79 30.02
C GLU A 738 31.05 -6.43 29.72
N ARG A 739 31.87 -5.38 29.77
CA ARG A 739 31.40 -4.01 29.51
C ARG A 739 32.38 -3.30 28.59
N HIS A 740 31.86 -2.74 27.51
CA HIS A 740 32.66 -2.04 26.51
C HIS A 740 32.08 -0.65 26.20
N LYS A 741 32.97 0.30 25.92
CA LYS A 741 32.59 1.59 25.32
C LYS A 741 32.75 1.48 23.81
N VAL A 742 31.74 1.85 23.05
CA VAL A 742 31.67 1.70 21.59
C VAL A 742 31.39 3.07 20.96
N ALA A 743 32.26 3.54 20.07
CA ALA A 743 32.06 4.77 19.32
C ALA A 743 30.98 4.59 18.27
N ALA A 744 30.34 5.69 17.82
CA ALA A 744 29.28 5.68 16.84
C ALA A 744 29.66 4.94 15.55
N GLU A 745 30.84 5.20 15.00
CA GLU A 745 31.31 4.58 13.76
C GLU A 745 31.45 3.03 13.89
N LYS A 746 31.87 2.56 15.08
CA LYS A 746 31.92 1.12 15.37
C LYS A 746 30.53 0.53 15.59
N ALA A 747 29.61 1.27 16.20
CA ALA A 747 28.21 0.86 16.34
C ALA A 747 27.55 0.69 14.96
N TRP A 748 27.74 1.61 14.04
CA TRP A 748 27.21 1.53 12.67
C TRP A 748 27.87 0.46 11.80
N SER A 749 29.20 0.28 11.91
CA SER A 749 29.93 -0.78 11.17
C SER A 749 29.80 -2.17 11.78
N GLY A 750 29.24 -2.24 12.99
CA GLY A 750 28.91 -3.44 13.72
C GLY A 750 29.88 -3.83 14.83
N LEU A 751 29.33 -4.11 16.00
CA LEU A 751 30.00 -4.72 17.12
C LEU A 751 30.20 -6.20 16.84
N GLU A 752 31.45 -6.68 16.87
CA GLU A 752 31.78 -8.10 16.68
C GLU A 752 31.25 -8.92 17.84
N VAL A 753 30.60 -10.03 17.55
CA VAL A 753 30.02 -10.95 18.51
C VAL A 753 30.39 -12.37 18.12
N ASN A 754 30.87 -13.14 19.09
CA ASN A 754 31.22 -14.55 18.91
C ASN A 754 30.47 -15.39 19.95
N LEU A 755 29.48 -16.13 19.50
CA LEU A 755 28.58 -16.95 20.32
C LEU A 755 28.91 -18.43 20.07
N LEU A 756 29.54 -19.06 21.03
CA LEU A 756 30.14 -20.40 20.88
C LEU A 756 29.15 -21.56 21.09
N ALA A 757 27.98 -21.30 21.67
CA ALA A 757 26.96 -22.30 21.97
C ALA A 757 25.56 -21.83 21.62
N PRO A 758 24.61 -22.73 21.33
CA PRO A 758 23.18 -22.39 21.29
C PRO A 758 22.74 -21.78 22.61
N GLY A 759 21.83 -20.83 22.56
CA GLY A 759 21.28 -20.17 23.75
C GLY A 759 20.82 -18.74 23.52
N GLU A 760 20.37 -18.11 24.60
CA GLU A 760 19.99 -16.70 24.64
C GLU A 760 21.13 -15.87 25.24
N TYR A 761 21.45 -14.76 24.59
CA TYR A 761 22.46 -13.80 24.97
C TYR A 761 21.84 -12.43 25.17
N GLN A 762 22.26 -11.73 26.22
CA GLN A 762 21.59 -10.51 26.68
C GLN A 762 22.60 -9.36 26.85
N TRP A 763 22.20 -8.16 26.38
CA TRP A 763 22.96 -6.93 26.54
C TRP A 763 22.08 -5.80 27.05
N ILE A 764 22.68 -4.91 27.87
CA ILE A 764 22.13 -3.59 28.17
C ILE A 764 23.00 -2.56 27.45
N VAL A 765 22.34 -1.69 26.69
CA VAL A 765 23.03 -0.63 25.92
C VAL A 765 22.53 0.72 26.38
N THR A 766 23.47 1.62 26.69
CA THR A 766 23.16 2.98 27.15
C THR A 766 23.93 3.99 26.30
N LYS A 767 23.26 5.03 25.84
CA LYS A 767 23.86 6.16 25.12
C LYS A 767 24.58 7.09 26.07
N GLN A 768 25.70 7.64 25.63
CA GLN A 768 26.45 8.68 26.31
C GLN A 768 26.82 9.76 25.29
N LYS A 769 26.49 11.02 25.57
CA LYS A 769 27.07 12.13 24.81
C LYS A 769 28.55 12.23 25.08
N ARG A 770 29.35 12.51 24.06
CA ARG A 770 30.79 12.72 24.16
C ARG A 770 31.09 14.04 24.90
#